data_a6a6f43524ac929075aef3722532e5a4
#
_entry.id   a6a6f43524ac929075aef3722532e5a4
#
_cell.length_a   1.000
_cell.length_b   1.000
_cell.length_c   1.000
_cell.angle_alpha   90.00
_cell.angle_beta   90.00
_cell.angle_gamma   90.00
#
_symmetry.space_group_name_H-M   'P 1'
#
loop_
_entity.id
_entity.type
_entity.pdbx_description
1 polymer ?
#
loop_
_entity_poly.entity_id
_entity_poly.type
_entity_poly.pdbx_seq_one_letter_code
_entity_poly.pdbx_strand_id
1 'polypeptide(L)'
;MKKLALFLVMSAVASTSAQTHNSRSRSDASALPSTPVFARGHGFPGRAQSPQGPGPVTNLLTLLYQNVNSTEAMANVRKMWETDRWFDFAHFQETAKTVADIMRRAGLDDVQIGYAPADGVTQAGFWTEPMAWDAHIGTLEIISPKVPEDMRVIADYQRVPASLCMWSGPTPAGGVETEIVLPPKDMQNADLKGKLVLGGHMSKTALAKAGALGMVHESATNPALLDERDWVNSFGDKGWAFNKGDSPLVCYSITPRSQQYLHQLLERGPVKVRANVDTRYYTGQYPYVSGAILGTDGPGAEEVFSLGHMFEVGAGDNDTGVSSIIEATATLNRLIKEGKLPRPKRTIRILAMGERYGTLAYLYAHQDRVKRTIAGMCIDSPAGLQNLAGTEYSWVLNPQSATSYVDAFVVHLAEEYFPMVDRPVHWREYSSGTDNDLGDPMINIPTVAPRGGHGIAAHHTSFDTPSQVDPDSLRDLSIMNAAYTYFLASAGPDQMHWLAQLALSRGYDQINATVENGLDQIAVARNADTLGRLLYWETARVDYNLIRESKAVKQAADLPQGLADLTTFTGLEKERIESAVQQRSRELHLGKIQPAAPEMNPEAEKIVVRRKRMGTITMDDIPVDQRGGYPASSFWGPTTAALYWCDGKRSLAEVIKMTEMETGQSNFDWVGYVKFLQKHGYVDFVQQ
;
A
#
# COMPACT_ATOMS: atom_id res chain seq x y z
N MET A 1 4.98 27.95 35.05
CA MET A 1 4.22 28.35 33.85
C MET A 1 4.89 27.70 32.64
N LYS A 2 4.52 26.50 32.33
CA LYS A 2 5.07 25.73 31.19
C LYS A 2 3.89 25.14 30.43
N LYS A 3 3.77 25.50 29.16
CA LYS A 3 2.73 24.97 28.28
C LYS A 3 3.21 23.62 27.75
N LEU A 4 2.44 22.61 28.07
CA LEU A 4 2.57 21.26 27.53
C LEU A 4 1.85 21.26 26.18
N ALA A 5 2.53 20.95 25.09
CA ALA A 5 1.93 20.74 23.78
C ALA A 5 1.63 19.25 23.63
N LEU A 6 0.34 18.93 23.55
CA LEU A 6 -0.19 17.59 23.32
C LEU A 6 -0.38 17.42 21.82
N PHE A 7 0.34 16.50 21.18
CA PHE A 7 0.09 16.08 19.80
C PHE A 7 -1.02 15.04 19.79
N LEU A 8 -2.20 15.44 19.35
CA LEU A 8 -3.30 14.53 19.02
C LEU A 8 -3.16 14.11 17.54
N VAL A 9 -3.06 12.82 17.31
CA VAL A 9 -3.30 12.21 16.00
C VAL A 9 -4.82 12.12 15.82
N MET A 10 -5.38 12.91 14.92
CA MET A 10 -6.80 12.84 14.57
C MET A 10 -7.03 11.70 13.58
N SER A 11 -7.67 10.63 14.06
CA SER A 11 -8.41 9.70 13.22
C SER A 11 -9.74 10.35 12.85
N ALA A 12 -10.02 10.53 11.59
CA ALA A 12 -11.30 11.04 11.13
C ALA A 12 -12.38 9.97 11.29
N VAL A 13 -13.28 10.17 12.22
CA VAL A 13 -14.53 9.42 12.35
C VAL A 13 -15.59 10.13 11.53
N ALA A 14 -16.10 9.48 10.50
CA ALA A 14 -17.27 9.95 9.77
C ALA A 14 -18.54 9.66 10.57
N SER A 15 -19.33 10.69 10.78
CA SER A 15 -20.61 10.64 11.49
C SER A 15 -21.73 10.06 10.64
N THR A 16 -22.43 9.10 11.22
CA THR A 16 -23.67 8.50 10.74
C THR A 16 -24.85 9.44 10.88
N SER A 17 -25.69 9.54 9.85
CA SER A 17 -27.06 9.95 9.98
C SER A 17 -27.98 8.78 9.65
N ALA A 18 -28.76 8.37 10.64
CA ALA A 18 -29.81 7.36 10.54
C ALA A 18 -31.08 7.93 9.92
N GLN A 19 -31.69 7.19 8.99
CA GLN A 19 -33.15 7.31 8.75
C GLN A 19 -33.79 5.97 8.40
N THR A 20 -34.59 5.54 9.36
CA THR A 20 -35.89 4.83 9.37
C THR A 20 -36.26 3.83 8.29
N HIS A 21 -36.56 2.66 8.83
CA HIS A 21 -37.31 1.52 8.30
C HIS A 21 -38.54 1.83 7.41
N ASN A 22 -38.68 1.00 6.36
CA ASN A 22 -39.99 0.45 6.05
C ASN A 22 -39.89 -0.96 5.47
N SER A 23 -40.58 -1.86 6.14
CA SER A 23 -40.74 -3.27 5.84
C SER A 23 -41.66 -3.50 4.63
N ARG A 24 -41.29 -4.39 3.69
CA ARG A 24 -42.28 -5.20 2.94
C ARG A 24 -41.69 -6.54 2.48
N SER A 25 -42.47 -7.51 2.72
CA SER A 25 -42.55 -8.96 2.54
C SER A 25 -41.83 -9.59 1.33
N ARG A 26 -41.27 -10.77 1.62
CA ARG A 26 -40.84 -11.84 0.69
C ARG A 26 -42.05 -12.34 -0.16
N SER A 27 -41.79 -12.60 -1.44
CA SER A 27 -42.30 -13.78 -2.14
C SER A 27 -41.59 -13.99 -3.48
N ASP A 28 -41.24 -15.25 -3.72
CA ASP A 28 -41.03 -15.97 -4.96
C ASP A 28 -39.68 -15.83 -5.70
N ALA A 29 -38.91 -16.91 -5.47
CA ALA A 29 -37.85 -17.39 -6.33
C ALA A 29 -38.45 -18.07 -7.56
N SER A 30 -38.19 -17.56 -8.80
CA SER A 30 -38.09 -18.39 -9.99
C SER A 30 -37.47 -17.64 -11.18
N ALA A 31 -36.54 -18.33 -11.84
CA ALA A 31 -36.02 -18.08 -13.19
C ALA A 31 -35.07 -16.85 -13.38
N LEU A 32 -33.78 -17.16 -13.45
CA LEU A 32 -32.77 -16.30 -14.03
C LEU A 32 -33.06 -16.06 -15.53
N PRO A 33 -33.11 -14.84 -16.02
CA PRO A 33 -33.16 -14.56 -17.45
C PRO A 33 -31.77 -14.76 -18.06
N SER A 34 -31.69 -15.57 -19.09
CA SER A 34 -30.55 -15.75 -19.95
C SER A 34 -30.38 -14.52 -20.84
N THR A 35 -29.66 -13.56 -20.39
CA THR A 35 -28.88 -12.49 -21.06
C THR A 35 -28.78 -11.29 -20.11
N PRO A 36 -27.58 -10.80 -19.75
CA PRO A 36 -27.49 -9.61 -18.91
C PRO A 36 -27.88 -8.39 -19.74
N VAL A 37 -29.03 -7.80 -19.40
CA VAL A 37 -29.35 -6.44 -19.81
C VAL A 37 -28.54 -5.51 -18.95
N PHE A 38 -27.59 -4.80 -19.56
CA PHE A 38 -26.77 -3.81 -18.89
C PHE A 38 -27.65 -2.70 -18.29
N ALA A 39 -27.84 -2.74 -16.96
CA ALA A 39 -28.39 -1.63 -16.21
C ALA A 39 -27.27 -0.60 -16.00
N ARG A 40 -27.45 0.59 -16.52
CA ARG A 40 -26.50 1.70 -16.39
C ARG A 40 -26.61 2.32 -15.02
N GLY A 41 -25.49 2.31 -14.28
CA GLY A 41 -25.29 3.18 -13.13
C GLY A 41 -25.32 4.66 -13.58
N HIS A 42 -25.66 5.56 -12.67
CA HIS A 42 -25.74 7.01 -12.90
C HIS A 42 -24.39 7.58 -13.35
N GLY A 43 -24.12 7.50 -14.66
CA GLY A 43 -23.06 8.25 -15.31
C GLY A 43 -23.51 9.69 -15.53
N PHE A 44 -22.57 10.61 -15.55
CA PHE A 44 -22.79 12.02 -15.85
C PHE A 44 -23.77 12.21 -17.02
N PRO A 45 -24.74 13.11 -16.92
CA PRO A 45 -25.62 13.41 -18.04
C PRO A 45 -24.79 14.06 -19.14
N GLY A 46 -24.59 13.36 -20.25
CA GLY A 46 -23.94 13.93 -21.42
C GLY A 46 -23.19 12.99 -22.35
N ARG A 47 -22.82 11.78 -21.94
CA ARG A 47 -22.30 10.81 -22.91
C ARG A 47 -23.44 10.24 -23.73
N ALA A 48 -23.62 10.77 -24.94
CA ALA A 48 -24.47 10.14 -25.95
C ALA A 48 -24.04 8.69 -26.15
N GLN A 49 -25.00 7.76 -26.19
CA GLN A 49 -24.75 6.38 -26.57
C GLN A 49 -24.09 6.36 -27.94
N SER A 50 -22.84 5.91 -28.00
CA SER A 50 -22.24 5.60 -29.28
C SER A 50 -23.03 4.44 -29.93
N PRO A 51 -23.52 4.58 -31.14
CA PRO A 51 -24.21 3.50 -31.87
C PRO A 51 -23.22 2.44 -32.36
N GLN A 52 -21.98 2.54 -32.04
CA GLN A 52 -20.90 1.66 -32.49
C GLN A 52 -20.60 0.58 -31.44
N GLY A 53 -20.29 -0.61 -31.88
CA GLY A 53 -20.10 -1.85 -31.14
C GLY A 53 -19.25 -1.80 -29.85
N PRO A 54 -18.91 -2.94 -29.25
CA PRO A 54 -18.23 -2.98 -27.97
C PRO A 54 -16.90 -2.20 -27.98
N GLY A 55 -16.59 -1.51 -26.89
CA GLY A 55 -15.33 -0.78 -26.73
C GLY A 55 -14.09 -1.65 -26.84
N PRO A 56 -12.89 -1.07 -26.90
CA PRO A 56 -11.63 -1.81 -27.12
C PRO A 56 -11.35 -2.92 -26.10
N VAL A 57 -11.92 -2.84 -24.91
CA VAL A 57 -11.69 -3.80 -23.79
C VAL A 57 -12.92 -4.65 -23.47
N THR A 58 -14.13 -4.30 -23.91
CA THR A 58 -15.38 -4.96 -23.53
C THR A 58 -15.41 -6.45 -23.91
N ASN A 59 -14.95 -6.81 -25.12
CA ASN A 59 -14.88 -8.20 -25.55
C ASN A 59 -13.86 -9.00 -24.72
N LEU A 60 -12.72 -8.41 -24.36
CA LEU A 60 -11.71 -9.03 -23.51
C LEU A 60 -12.27 -9.29 -22.12
N LEU A 61 -12.90 -8.29 -21.50
CA LEU A 61 -13.52 -8.41 -20.17
C LEU A 61 -14.61 -9.49 -20.16
N THR A 62 -15.45 -9.55 -21.19
CA THR A 62 -16.50 -10.58 -21.32
C THR A 62 -15.87 -11.98 -21.44
N LEU A 63 -14.82 -12.14 -22.26
CA LEU A 63 -14.12 -13.41 -22.40
C LEU A 63 -13.49 -13.86 -21.08
N LEU A 64 -12.84 -12.95 -20.36
CA LEU A 64 -12.22 -13.24 -19.07
C LEU A 64 -13.27 -13.59 -17.99
N TYR A 65 -14.38 -12.86 -17.93
CA TYR A 65 -15.48 -13.15 -17.01
C TYR A 65 -16.02 -14.59 -17.15
N GLN A 66 -16.07 -15.08 -18.39
CA GLN A 66 -16.53 -16.44 -18.69
C GLN A 66 -15.49 -17.53 -18.39
N ASN A 67 -14.23 -17.15 -18.18
CA ASN A 67 -13.14 -18.12 -18.16
C ASN A 67 -12.29 -18.13 -16.88
N VAL A 68 -12.28 -17.08 -16.07
CA VAL A 68 -11.57 -17.05 -14.78
C VAL A 68 -12.22 -18.01 -13.78
N ASN A 69 -11.41 -18.80 -13.08
CA ASN A 69 -11.87 -19.85 -12.18
C ASN A 69 -11.55 -19.53 -10.71
N SER A 70 -12.52 -18.92 -10.01
CA SER A 70 -12.36 -18.59 -8.59
C SER A 70 -12.21 -19.81 -7.67
N THR A 71 -12.69 -20.98 -8.07
CA THR A 71 -12.53 -22.21 -7.29
C THR A 71 -11.07 -22.65 -7.23
N GLU A 72 -10.37 -22.59 -8.37
CA GLU A 72 -8.95 -22.91 -8.45
C GLU A 72 -8.13 -21.84 -7.70
N ALA A 73 -8.47 -20.57 -7.88
CA ALA A 73 -7.85 -19.48 -7.14
C ALA A 73 -7.97 -19.67 -5.62
N MET A 74 -9.16 -20.03 -5.12
CA MET A 74 -9.36 -20.33 -3.70
C MET A 74 -8.59 -21.57 -3.23
N ALA A 75 -8.42 -22.58 -4.09
CA ALA A 75 -7.59 -23.75 -3.75
C ALA A 75 -6.11 -23.35 -3.59
N ASN A 76 -5.63 -22.43 -4.43
CA ASN A 76 -4.28 -21.88 -4.34
C ASN A 76 -4.08 -21.07 -3.05
N VAL A 77 -5.02 -20.20 -2.68
CA VAL A 77 -5.00 -19.46 -1.40
C VAL A 77 -4.85 -20.44 -0.22
N ARG A 78 -5.71 -21.46 -0.13
CA ARG A 78 -5.65 -22.43 0.97
C ARG A 78 -4.28 -23.12 1.04
N LYS A 79 -3.73 -23.48 -0.12
CA LYS A 79 -2.47 -24.20 -0.20
C LYS A 79 -1.27 -23.34 0.19
N MET A 80 -1.26 -22.06 -0.16
CA MET A 80 -0.20 -21.13 0.25
C MET A 80 -0.29 -20.82 1.74
N TRP A 81 -1.49 -20.55 2.25
CA TRP A 81 -1.71 -20.26 3.66
C TRP A 81 -1.29 -21.38 4.61
N GLU A 82 -1.27 -22.64 4.19
CA GLU A 82 -0.79 -23.76 5.02
C GLU A 82 0.64 -23.55 5.53
N THR A 83 1.49 -22.87 4.76
CA THR A 83 2.87 -22.57 5.11
C THR A 83 3.09 -21.11 5.46
N ASP A 84 2.46 -20.15 4.78
CA ASP A 84 2.66 -18.71 5.02
C ASP A 84 2.26 -18.26 6.43
N ARG A 85 1.19 -18.82 6.97
CA ARG A 85 0.72 -18.48 8.33
C ARG A 85 1.77 -18.65 9.44
N TRP A 86 2.86 -19.35 9.19
CA TRP A 86 3.94 -19.54 10.16
C TRP A 86 4.98 -18.42 10.15
N PHE A 87 5.00 -17.60 9.09
CA PHE A 87 5.82 -16.40 8.88
C PHE A 87 7.28 -16.51 9.37
N ASP A 88 7.89 -17.68 9.27
CA ASP A 88 9.32 -17.92 9.49
C ASP A 88 10.03 -18.32 8.18
N PHE A 89 11.34 -18.17 8.15
CA PHE A 89 12.13 -18.34 6.92
C PHE A 89 12.19 -19.79 6.42
N ALA A 90 12.04 -20.79 7.30
CA ALA A 90 11.93 -22.18 6.89
C ALA A 90 10.64 -22.40 6.07
N HIS A 91 9.51 -21.90 6.56
CA HIS A 91 8.22 -21.99 5.85
C HIS A 91 8.17 -21.09 4.61
N PHE A 92 8.86 -19.95 4.59
CA PHE A 92 8.98 -19.13 3.36
C PHE A 92 9.60 -19.91 2.20
N GLN A 93 10.59 -20.78 2.49
CA GLN A 93 11.16 -21.65 1.46
C GLN A 93 10.13 -22.68 0.94
N GLU A 94 9.23 -23.15 1.78
CA GLU A 94 8.18 -24.11 1.43
C GLU A 94 7.08 -23.42 0.60
N THR A 95 6.65 -22.23 1.02
CA THR A 95 5.69 -21.40 0.27
C THR A 95 6.22 -21.05 -1.11
N ALA A 96 7.48 -20.61 -1.22
CA ALA A 96 8.08 -20.31 -2.51
C ALA A 96 8.08 -21.51 -3.47
N LYS A 97 8.38 -22.72 -2.96
CA LYS A 97 8.27 -23.96 -3.75
C LYS A 97 6.83 -24.24 -4.18
N THR A 98 5.88 -24.08 -3.25
CA THR A 98 4.45 -24.26 -3.50
C THR A 98 3.96 -23.32 -4.61
N VAL A 99 4.31 -22.05 -4.53
CA VAL A 99 3.95 -21.02 -5.52
C VAL A 99 4.58 -21.33 -6.88
N ALA A 100 5.86 -21.69 -6.92
CA ALA A 100 6.54 -22.09 -8.16
C ALA A 100 5.86 -23.30 -8.81
N ASP A 101 5.43 -24.28 -8.01
CA ASP A 101 4.72 -25.47 -8.52
C ASP A 101 3.31 -25.14 -9.02
N ILE A 102 2.60 -24.21 -8.38
CA ILE A 102 1.33 -23.68 -8.86
C ILE A 102 1.53 -23.01 -10.22
N MET A 103 2.53 -22.12 -10.35
CA MET A 103 2.86 -21.44 -11.61
C MET A 103 3.22 -22.43 -12.73
N ARG A 104 3.99 -23.49 -12.44
CA ARG A 104 4.33 -24.54 -13.40
C ARG A 104 3.09 -25.33 -13.85
N ARG A 105 2.20 -25.69 -12.93
CA ARG A 105 0.92 -26.36 -13.26
C ARG A 105 0.01 -25.47 -14.11
N ALA A 106 0.01 -24.16 -13.86
CA ALA A 106 -0.66 -23.16 -14.71
C ALA A 106 -0.02 -23.06 -16.11
N GLY A 107 1.12 -23.72 -16.33
CA GLY A 107 1.83 -23.79 -17.61
C GLY A 107 2.56 -22.51 -17.96
N LEU A 108 2.99 -21.74 -16.96
CA LEU A 108 3.77 -20.54 -17.17
C LEU A 108 5.19 -20.88 -17.63
N ASP A 109 5.73 -19.99 -18.44
CA ASP A 109 7.12 -20.03 -18.90
C ASP A 109 8.05 -19.42 -17.82
N ASP A 110 9.35 -19.73 -17.88
CA ASP A 110 10.42 -19.09 -17.10
C ASP A 110 10.13 -19.05 -15.58
N VAL A 111 9.57 -20.14 -15.02
CA VAL A 111 9.28 -20.23 -13.59
C VAL A 111 10.56 -20.48 -12.80
N GLN A 112 10.94 -19.50 -11.96
CA GLN A 112 12.18 -19.50 -11.19
C GLN A 112 11.92 -19.12 -9.74
N ILE A 113 12.69 -19.73 -8.82
CA ILE A 113 12.83 -19.25 -7.45
C ILE A 113 14.19 -18.55 -7.38
N GLY A 114 14.18 -17.27 -7.11
CA GLY A 114 15.37 -16.47 -6.83
C GLY A 114 15.50 -16.17 -5.35
N TYR A 115 16.62 -15.57 -4.95
CA TYR A 115 16.92 -15.32 -3.56
C TYR A 115 17.57 -13.96 -3.37
N ALA A 116 17.11 -13.23 -2.35
CA ALA A 116 17.80 -12.09 -1.79
C ALA A 116 18.55 -12.48 -0.51
N PRO A 117 19.65 -11.80 -0.12
CA PRO A 117 20.25 -11.99 1.19
C PRO A 117 19.26 -11.71 2.31
N ALA A 118 19.34 -12.50 3.40
CA ALA A 118 18.62 -12.23 4.64
C ALA A 118 19.66 -12.23 5.79
N ASP A 119 20.42 -11.14 5.90
CA ASP A 119 21.62 -11.05 6.74
C ASP A 119 21.61 -9.86 7.72
N GLY A 120 20.60 -9.02 7.66
CA GLY A 120 20.43 -7.85 8.51
C GLY A 120 21.38 -6.69 8.21
N VAL A 121 22.07 -6.70 7.05
CA VAL A 121 23.04 -5.64 6.67
C VAL A 121 23.02 -5.27 5.19
N THR A 122 22.68 -6.21 4.30
CA THR A 122 22.59 -5.94 2.86
C THR A 122 21.47 -4.92 2.60
N GLN A 123 21.73 -3.97 1.72
CA GLN A 123 20.75 -2.95 1.36
C GLN A 123 20.26 -3.11 -0.07
N ALA A 124 18.95 -3.09 -0.24
CA ALA A 124 18.27 -2.91 -1.51
C ALA A 124 17.64 -1.50 -1.54
N GLY A 125 18.20 -0.58 -2.35
CA GLY A 125 17.84 0.81 -2.26
C GLY A 125 18.16 1.39 -0.87
N PHE A 126 17.16 1.97 -0.20
CA PHE A 126 17.28 2.48 1.18
C PHE A 126 16.85 1.49 2.26
N TRP A 127 16.39 0.31 1.89
CA TRP A 127 15.92 -0.71 2.83
C TRP A 127 17.02 -1.68 3.15
N THR A 128 17.13 -2.06 4.44
CA THR A 128 18.07 -3.08 4.91
C THR A 128 17.34 -4.43 4.95
N GLU A 129 17.85 -5.42 4.22
CA GLU A 129 17.30 -6.77 4.22
C GLU A 129 17.28 -7.35 5.63
N PRO A 130 16.22 -8.06 6.04
CA PRO A 130 16.10 -8.59 7.39
C PRO A 130 17.08 -9.70 7.67
N MET A 131 17.36 -9.98 8.94
CA MET A 131 17.95 -11.27 9.33
C MET A 131 16.94 -12.40 9.14
N ALA A 132 17.39 -13.54 8.64
CA ALA A 132 16.58 -14.74 8.68
C ALA A 132 16.27 -15.15 10.13
N TRP A 133 15.05 -15.65 10.33
CA TRP A 133 14.53 -16.02 11.63
C TRP A 133 13.64 -17.26 11.49
N ASP A 134 13.83 -18.24 12.40
CA ASP A 134 12.94 -19.40 12.51
C ASP A 134 12.39 -19.49 13.93
N ALA A 135 11.19 -20.03 14.07
CA ALA A 135 10.50 -20.24 15.33
C ALA A 135 10.01 -21.69 15.47
N HIS A 136 10.28 -22.28 16.62
CA HIS A 136 9.87 -23.66 16.94
C HIS A 136 8.90 -23.71 18.12
N ILE A 137 9.14 -22.91 19.17
CA ILE A 137 8.31 -22.85 20.38
C ILE A 137 8.08 -21.38 20.72
N GLY A 138 6.85 -21.06 21.13
CA GLY A 138 6.50 -19.77 21.68
C GLY A 138 5.30 -19.90 22.61
N THR A 139 5.54 -20.22 23.91
CA THR A 139 4.47 -20.36 24.89
C THR A 139 4.59 -19.37 26.02
N LEU A 140 3.46 -18.83 26.48
CA LEU A 140 3.36 -17.96 27.65
C LEU A 140 2.26 -18.49 28.57
N GLU A 141 2.66 -18.90 29.78
CA GLU A 141 1.77 -19.52 30.78
C GLU A 141 1.74 -18.68 32.07
N ILE A 142 0.54 -18.46 32.63
CA ILE A 142 0.39 -17.89 33.96
C ILE A 142 0.66 -18.98 35.00
N ILE A 143 1.64 -18.76 35.86
CA ILE A 143 2.01 -19.68 36.93
C ILE A 143 1.60 -19.19 38.34
N SER A 144 1.39 -17.88 38.49
CA SER A 144 0.89 -17.29 39.71
C SER A 144 0.18 -15.97 39.42
N PRO A 145 -1.00 -15.70 40.01
CA PRO A 145 -1.79 -16.54 40.88
C PRO A 145 -2.36 -17.78 40.19
N LYS A 146 -2.91 -18.73 40.93
CA LYS A 146 -3.61 -19.88 40.33
C LYS A 146 -4.84 -19.37 39.54
N VAL A 147 -4.97 -19.78 38.30
CA VAL A 147 -6.03 -19.40 37.36
C VAL A 147 -6.77 -20.63 36.85
N PRO A 148 -7.97 -20.49 36.25
CA PRO A 148 -8.64 -21.57 35.51
C PRO A 148 -7.73 -22.13 34.40
N GLU A 149 -7.86 -23.42 34.09
CA GLU A 149 -6.98 -24.12 33.16
C GLU A 149 -7.05 -23.54 31.72
N ASP A 150 -8.24 -23.12 31.29
CA ASP A 150 -8.50 -22.48 30.01
C ASP A 150 -7.90 -21.06 29.89
N MET A 151 -7.56 -20.43 31.02
CA MET A 151 -6.93 -19.11 31.08
C MET A 151 -5.43 -19.19 31.39
N ARG A 152 -4.88 -20.39 31.57
CA ARG A 152 -3.48 -20.58 31.97
C ARG A 152 -2.51 -20.29 30.85
N VAL A 153 -2.73 -20.83 29.65
CA VAL A 153 -1.89 -20.59 28.46
C VAL A 153 -2.49 -19.45 27.66
N ILE A 154 -1.80 -18.29 27.65
CA ILE A 154 -2.27 -17.07 27.00
C ILE A 154 -1.63 -16.81 25.63
N ALA A 155 -0.52 -17.50 25.34
CA ALA A 155 0.08 -17.55 24.00
C ALA A 155 0.64 -18.96 23.73
N ASP A 156 0.47 -19.44 22.49
CA ASP A 156 1.00 -20.73 22.02
C ASP A 156 1.18 -20.66 20.50
N TYR A 157 2.44 -20.50 20.06
CA TYR A 157 2.81 -20.39 18.65
C TYR A 157 2.40 -21.60 17.82
N GLN A 158 2.57 -22.80 18.35
CA GLN A 158 2.22 -24.04 17.64
C GLN A 158 0.70 -24.17 17.40
N ARG A 159 -0.09 -23.54 18.24
CA ARG A 159 -1.55 -23.52 18.12
C ARG A 159 -2.06 -22.35 17.28
N VAL A 160 -1.52 -21.14 17.51
CA VAL A 160 -1.85 -19.91 16.79
C VAL A 160 -0.56 -19.13 16.54
N PRO A 161 0.03 -19.22 15.34
CA PRO A 161 1.33 -18.62 15.06
C PRO A 161 1.41 -17.13 15.41
N ALA A 162 0.36 -16.35 15.13
CA ALA A 162 0.32 -14.92 15.47
C ALA A 162 0.46 -14.62 16.97
N SER A 163 0.44 -15.65 17.85
CA SER A 163 0.70 -15.44 19.29
C SER A 163 2.15 -15.13 19.63
N LEU A 164 3.08 -15.38 18.71
CA LEU A 164 4.48 -14.97 18.79
C LEU A 164 4.71 -13.85 17.78
N CYS A 165 5.31 -12.74 18.21
CA CYS A 165 5.66 -11.68 17.27
C CYS A 165 6.81 -12.14 16.37
N MET A 166 6.79 -11.76 15.08
CA MET A 166 7.88 -12.01 14.15
C MET A 166 9.19 -11.40 14.70
N TRP A 167 10.28 -12.10 14.56
CA TRP A 167 11.59 -11.78 15.17
C TRP A 167 11.59 -11.69 16.70
N SER A 168 10.69 -12.39 17.41
CA SER A 168 10.82 -12.59 18.85
C SER A 168 12.13 -13.33 19.19
N GLY A 169 12.83 -12.85 20.21
CA GLY A 169 14.08 -13.46 20.68
C GLY A 169 13.86 -14.75 21.49
N PRO A 170 14.87 -15.62 21.60
CA PRO A 170 14.80 -16.85 22.38
C PRO A 170 14.87 -16.59 23.89
N THR A 171 14.31 -17.53 24.66
CA THR A 171 14.60 -17.69 26.09
C THR A 171 15.68 -18.75 26.32
N PRO A 172 16.26 -18.85 27.52
CA PRO A 172 17.03 -20.05 27.90
C PRO A 172 16.21 -21.32 27.68
N ALA A 173 16.90 -22.44 27.38
CA ALA A 173 16.27 -23.75 27.19
C ALA A 173 15.36 -24.11 28.38
N GLY A 174 14.11 -24.48 28.08
CA GLY A 174 13.10 -24.78 29.10
C GLY A 174 12.33 -23.55 29.60
N GLY A 175 12.64 -22.37 29.08
CA GLY A 175 11.94 -21.12 29.39
C GLY A 175 12.47 -20.40 30.63
N VAL A 176 11.86 -19.30 30.97
CA VAL A 176 12.17 -18.45 32.12
C VAL A 176 10.90 -18.05 32.86
N GLU A 177 10.95 -18.07 34.19
CA GLU A 177 9.89 -17.54 35.02
C GLU A 177 10.15 -16.05 35.27
N THR A 178 9.14 -15.23 35.01
CA THR A 178 9.25 -13.77 35.15
C THR A 178 7.93 -13.15 35.55
N GLU A 179 7.97 -11.86 35.85
CA GLU A 179 6.77 -11.06 36.15
C GLU A 179 6.31 -10.31 34.91
N ILE A 180 4.98 -10.22 34.72
CA ILE A 180 4.37 -9.25 33.84
C ILE A 180 4.12 -7.98 34.63
N VAL A 181 4.48 -6.83 34.03
CA VAL A 181 4.27 -5.51 34.62
C VAL A 181 3.64 -4.56 33.60
N LEU A 182 2.91 -3.55 34.06
CA LEU A 182 2.42 -2.46 33.21
C LEU A 182 3.57 -1.50 32.86
N PRO A 183 3.47 -0.76 31.74
CA PRO A 183 4.47 0.23 31.37
C PRO A 183 4.63 1.29 32.45
N PRO A 184 5.84 1.59 32.89
CA PRO A 184 6.06 2.67 33.85
C PRO A 184 5.81 4.03 33.18
N LYS A 185 5.42 5.05 33.96
CA LYS A 185 5.19 6.40 33.46
C LYS A 185 6.45 7.04 32.86
N ASP A 186 7.61 6.69 33.38
CA ASP A 186 8.92 7.16 32.91
C ASP A 186 9.74 5.96 32.44
N MET A 187 9.69 5.68 31.14
CA MET A 187 10.43 4.61 30.50
C MET A 187 11.94 4.88 30.46
N GLN A 188 12.38 6.14 30.49
CA GLN A 188 13.79 6.49 30.37
C GLN A 188 14.60 6.10 31.61
N ASN A 189 13.96 6.13 32.79
CA ASN A 189 14.57 5.82 34.07
C ASN A 189 14.03 4.51 34.69
N ALA A 190 13.32 3.69 33.90
CA ALA A 190 12.71 2.46 34.38
C ALA A 190 13.75 1.35 34.55
N ASP A 191 13.65 0.57 35.63
CA ASP A 191 14.32 -0.71 35.82
C ASP A 191 13.30 -1.84 35.57
N LEU A 192 13.40 -2.45 34.37
CA LEU A 192 12.52 -3.53 33.94
C LEU A 192 13.29 -4.86 33.79
N LYS A 193 14.46 -4.94 34.47
CA LYS A 193 15.38 -6.07 34.32
C LYS A 193 14.68 -7.43 34.41
N GLY A 194 14.71 -8.16 33.29
CA GLY A 194 14.18 -9.50 33.14
C GLY A 194 12.65 -9.59 33.16
N LYS A 195 11.90 -8.49 33.15
CA LYS A 195 10.43 -8.49 33.19
C LYS A 195 9.81 -8.43 31.79
N LEU A 196 8.60 -8.95 31.63
CA LEU A 196 7.75 -8.74 30.47
C LEU A 196 6.83 -7.54 30.70
N VAL A 197 6.72 -6.64 29.73
CA VAL A 197 5.90 -5.44 29.83
C VAL A 197 4.61 -5.64 29.02
N LEU A 198 3.46 -5.57 29.67
CA LEU A 198 2.14 -5.68 29.02
C LEU A 198 1.74 -4.30 28.47
N GLY A 199 1.50 -4.21 27.15
CA GLY A 199 1.03 -2.96 26.55
C GLY A 199 0.96 -3.05 25.01
N GLY A 200 0.45 -2.00 24.40
CA GLY A 200 0.37 -1.87 22.95
C GLY A 200 1.72 -1.53 22.31
N HIS A 201 1.72 -0.58 21.37
CA HIS A 201 2.95 -0.16 20.70
C HIS A 201 3.92 0.53 21.67
N MET A 202 5.05 -0.12 21.92
CA MET A 202 6.12 0.38 22.77
C MET A 202 7.44 0.48 22.01
N SER A 203 8.29 1.43 22.41
CA SER A 203 9.65 1.51 21.87
C SER A 203 10.50 0.33 22.32
N LYS A 204 10.89 -0.52 21.40
CA LYS A 204 11.76 -1.68 21.64
C LYS A 204 13.14 -1.26 22.17
N THR A 205 13.72 -0.20 21.61
CA THR A 205 14.96 0.39 22.10
C THR A 205 14.84 0.85 23.56
N ALA A 206 13.70 1.42 23.96
CA ALA A 206 13.47 1.82 25.35
C ALA A 206 13.33 0.61 26.27
N LEU A 207 12.63 -0.44 25.84
CA LEU A 207 12.52 -1.71 26.56
C LEU A 207 13.90 -2.37 26.76
N ALA A 208 14.70 -2.44 25.70
CA ALA A 208 16.05 -3.00 25.75
C ALA A 208 16.95 -2.20 26.69
N LYS A 209 16.92 -0.86 26.65
CA LYS A 209 17.67 0.00 27.56
C LYS A 209 17.25 -0.16 29.02
N ALA A 210 15.97 -0.39 29.28
CA ALA A 210 15.45 -0.66 30.64
C ALA A 210 15.72 -2.09 31.12
N GLY A 211 16.35 -2.93 30.30
CA GLY A 211 16.71 -4.32 30.64
C GLY A 211 15.50 -5.27 30.64
N ALA A 212 14.39 -4.92 30.00
CA ALA A 212 13.24 -5.80 29.89
C ALA A 212 13.61 -7.11 29.18
N LEU A 213 12.98 -8.22 29.59
CA LEU A 213 13.01 -9.47 28.84
C LEU A 213 12.31 -9.30 27.49
N GLY A 214 11.26 -8.50 27.47
CA GLY A 214 10.47 -8.23 26.27
C GLY A 214 9.11 -7.63 26.60
N MET A 215 8.14 -7.88 25.70
CA MET A 215 6.79 -7.36 25.84
C MET A 215 5.72 -8.42 25.58
N VAL A 216 4.54 -8.16 26.10
CA VAL A 216 3.30 -8.84 25.77
C VAL A 216 2.43 -7.81 25.07
N HIS A 217 2.29 -7.95 23.74
CA HIS A 217 1.51 -7.03 22.92
C HIS A 217 0.03 -7.21 23.16
N GLU A 218 -0.66 -6.13 23.43
CA GLU A 218 -2.10 -6.05 23.57
C GLU A 218 -2.74 -5.83 22.20
N SER A 219 -3.53 -6.80 21.74
CA SER A 219 -4.21 -6.73 20.47
C SER A 219 -5.28 -5.64 20.47
N ALA A 220 -5.16 -4.72 19.55
CA ALA A 220 -6.00 -3.52 19.45
C ALA A 220 -6.57 -3.27 18.04
N THR A 221 -6.13 -4.02 17.02
CA THR A 221 -6.58 -3.85 15.63
C THR A 221 -8.10 -4.04 15.53
N ASN A 222 -8.64 -5.08 16.16
CA ASN A 222 -10.08 -5.24 16.28
C ASN A 222 -10.47 -5.77 17.69
N PRO A 223 -10.71 -4.90 18.66
CA PRO A 223 -11.03 -5.31 20.04
C PRO A 223 -12.37 -6.02 20.19
N ALA A 224 -13.23 -6.05 19.16
CA ALA A 224 -14.46 -6.84 19.15
C ALA A 224 -14.20 -8.33 18.91
N LEU A 225 -13.08 -8.69 18.33
CA LEU A 225 -12.64 -10.08 18.14
C LEU A 225 -11.91 -10.57 19.39
N LEU A 226 -12.69 -10.90 20.44
CA LEU A 226 -12.17 -11.17 21.78
C LEU A 226 -11.16 -12.32 21.85
N ASP A 227 -11.20 -13.25 20.93
CA ASP A 227 -10.38 -14.47 20.92
C ASP A 227 -9.30 -14.48 19.82
N GLU A 228 -9.22 -13.41 19.04
CA GLU A 228 -8.21 -13.20 18.02
C GLU A 228 -7.10 -12.28 18.53
N ARG A 229 -5.98 -12.27 17.82
CA ARG A 229 -4.81 -11.47 18.19
C ARG A 229 -4.16 -10.83 17.01
N ASP A 230 -3.52 -9.70 17.24
CA ASP A 230 -2.75 -9.00 16.22
C ASP A 230 -1.52 -9.83 15.82
N TRP A 231 -1.22 -9.87 14.54
CA TRP A 231 0.08 -10.27 14.06
C TRP A 231 1.04 -9.06 14.10
N VAL A 232 2.11 -9.21 14.85
CA VAL A 232 3.14 -8.18 14.96
C VAL A 232 4.30 -8.54 14.05
N ASN A 233 4.37 -7.89 12.88
CA ASN A 233 5.35 -8.15 11.83
C ASN A 233 6.58 -7.24 11.88
N SER A 234 6.63 -6.28 12.78
CA SER A 234 7.71 -5.29 12.87
C SER A 234 8.28 -5.25 14.27
N PHE A 235 9.17 -6.17 14.59
CA PHE A 235 9.79 -6.28 15.92
C PHE A 235 11.32 -6.13 15.88
N GLY A 236 11.79 -5.10 15.17
CA GLY A 236 13.19 -4.64 15.18
C GLY A 236 13.38 -3.38 16.03
N ASP A 237 14.62 -3.03 16.33
CA ASP A 237 14.96 -1.84 17.15
C ASP A 237 14.76 -0.53 16.35
N LYS A 238 14.97 -0.54 15.04
CA LYS A 238 15.13 0.67 14.23
C LYS A 238 14.17 0.77 13.05
N GLY A 239 13.62 -0.36 12.57
CA GLY A 239 12.82 -0.41 11.36
C GLY A 239 11.70 -1.42 11.45
N TRP A 240 11.27 -1.89 10.29
CA TRP A 240 10.23 -2.90 10.17
C TRP A 240 10.71 -4.29 10.61
N ALA A 241 11.93 -4.62 10.26
CA ALA A 241 12.49 -5.94 10.48
C ALA A 241 13.61 -5.91 11.52
N PHE A 242 14.03 -7.09 11.93
CA PHE A 242 15.17 -7.30 12.80
C PHE A 242 16.46 -7.26 11.99
N ASN A 243 17.35 -6.35 12.35
CA ASN A 243 18.63 -6.14 11.69
C ASN A 243 19.78 -6.71 12.55
N LYS A 244 20.92 -6.91 11.92
CA LYS A 244 22.11 -7.37 12.65
C LYS A 244 22.53 -6.34 13.69
N GLY A 245 22.61 -6.79 14.94
CA GLY A 245 22.94 -5.93 16.09
C GLY A 245 21.74 -5.35 16.83
N ASP A 246 20.53 -5.62 16.39
CA ASP A 246 19.33 -5.32 17.16
C ASP A 246 19.26 -6.19 18.43
N SER A 247 18.58 -5.67 19.46
CA SER A 247 18.44 -6.37 20.73
C SER A 247 17.38 -7.47 20.65
N PRO A 248 17.70 -8.73 20.93
CA PRO A 248 16.73 -9.81 20.92
C PRO A 248 15.80 -9.68 22.12
N LEU A 249 14.59 -9.22 21.92
CA LEU A 249 13.53 -9.14 22.92
C LEU A 249 12.49 -10.24 22.69
N VAL A 250 11.98 -10.85 23.76
CA VAL A 250 10.84 -11.76 23.69
C VAL A 250 9.57 -10.96 23.44
N CYS A 251 8.75 -11.36 22.47
CA CYS A 251 7.49 -10.69 22.22
C CYS A 251 6.37 -11.70 21.93
N TYR A 252 5.30 -11.59 22.70
CA TYR A 252 4.04 -12.31 22.47
C TYR A 252 2.93 -11.34 22.07
N SER A 253 1.97 -11.82 21.29
CA SER A 253 0.71 -11.16 21.04
C SER A 253 -0.41 -11.96 21.69
N ILE A 254 -1.26 -11.30 22.46
CA ILE A 254 -2.36 -11.92 23.20
C ILE A 254 -3.72 -11.38 22.78
N THR A 255 -4.75 -12.18 23.01
CA THR A 255 -6.14 -11.83 22.68
C THR A 255 -6.67 -10.71 23.58
N PRO A 256 -7.65 -9.90 23.12
CA PRO A 256 -8.33 -8.93 23.98
C PRO A 256 -8.93 -9.55 25.26
N ARG A 257 -9.41 -10.79 25.20
CA ARG A 257 -9.88 -11.53 26.38
C ARG A 257 -8.77 -11.78 27.40
N SER A 258 -7.62 -12.28 26.92
CA SER A 258 -6.45 -12.52 27.80
C SER A 258 -5.89 -11.23 28.38
N GLN A 259 -5.88 -10.16 27.60
CA GLN A 259 -5.49 -8.82 28.02
C GLN A 259 -6.36 -8.31 29.18
N GLN A 260 -7.69 -8.34 28.99
CA GLN A 260 -8.63 -7.94 30.06
C GLN A 260 -8.43 -8.75 31.34
N TYR A 261 -8.21 -10.05 31.18
CA TYR A 261 -7.98 -10.95 32.31
C TYR A 261 -6.65 -10.63 33.04
N LEU A 262 -5.57 -10.39 32.28
CA LEU A 262 -4.28 -9.99 32.89
C LEU A 262 -4.37 -8.66 33.64
N HIS A 263 -5.06 -7.66 33.10
CA HIS A 263 -5.30 -6.41 33.83
C HIS A 263 -6.00 -6.64 35.16
N GLN A 264 -7.07 -7.46 35.19
CA GLN A 264 -7.77 -7.82 36.42
C GLN A 264 -6.87 -8.54 37.44
N LEU A 265 -5.96 -9.39 36.98
CA LEU A 265 -4.99 -10.06 37.85
C LEU A 265 -3.98 -9.06 38.42
N LEU A 266 -3.44 -8.18 37.58
CA LEU A 266 -2.45 -7.15 37.97
C LEU A 266 -3.01 -6.15 38.98
N GLU A 267 -4.29 -5.83 38.90
CA GLU A 267 -4.97 -5.00 39.93
C GLU A 267 -5.02 -5.69 41.30
N ARG A 268 -5.00 -7.02 41.33
CA ARG A 268 -5.08 -7.81 42.59
C ARG A 268 -3.69 -8.14 43.14
N GLY A 269 -2.63 -8.05 42.35
CA GLY A 269 -1.27 -8.31 42.79
C GLY A 269 -0.34 -8.76 41.68
N PRO A 270 0.90 -9.16 42.02
CA PRO A 270 1.87 -9.59 41.04
C PRO A 270 1.43 -10.82 40.23
N VAL A 271 1.69 -10.80 38.93
CA VAL A 271 1.43 -11.92 38.00
C VAL A 271 2.76 -12.46 37.54
N LYS A 272 2.98 -13.76 37.82
CA LYS A 272 4.16 -14.49 37.35
C LYS A 272 3.76 -15.40 36.18
N VAL A 273 4.61 -15.45 35.18
CA VAL A 273 4.46 -16.27 33.99
C VAL A 273 5.71 -17.09 33.72
N ARG A 274 5.53 -18.18 32.98
CA ARG A 274 6.63 -18.90 32.32
C ARG A 274 6.59 -18.53 30.83
N ALA A 275 7.66 -17.89 30.39
CA ALA A 275 7.90 -17.57 28.98
C ALA A 275 8.88 -18.61 28.41
N ASN A 276 8.50 -19.31 27.36
CA ASN A 276 9.36 -20.29 26.69
C ASN A 276 9.33 -20.06 25.19
N VAL A 277 10.45 -19.58 24.64
CA VAL A 277 10.62 -19.27 23.22
C VAL A 277 11.87 -19.96 22.70
N ASP A 278 11.69 -20.79 21.70
CA ASP A 278 12.77 -21.38 20.91
C ASP A 278 12.75 -20.81 19.51
N THR A 279 13.61 -19.83 19.29
CA THR A 279 13.79 -19.13 18.01
C THR A 279 15.26 -18.92 17.72
N ARG A 280 15.61 -18.71 16.47
CA ARG A 280 16.98 -18.40 16.07
C ARG A 280 17.04 -17.33 14.99
N TYR A 281 18.05 -16.49 15.07
CA TYR A 281 18.47 -15.58 14.02
C TYR A 281 19.69 -16.14 13.30
N TYR A 282 19.73 -15.99 11.99
CA TYR A 282 20.88 -16.45 11.20
C TYR A 282 20.99 -15.67 9.88
N THR A 283 22.14 -15.74 9.24
CA THR A 283 22.32 -15.30 7.87
C THR A 283 21.71 -16.33 6.94
N GLY A 284 20.65 -15.96 6.25
CA GLY A 284 19.88 -16.82 5.37
C GLY A 284 19.59 -16.19 4.02
N GLN A 285 18.51 -16.62 3.41
CA GLN A 285 18.04 -16.13 2.11
C GLN A 285 16.53 -15.88 2.15
N TYR A 286 16.12 -14.79 1.54
CA TYR A 286 14.72 -14.42 1.36
C TYR A 286 14.30 -14.80 -0.06
N PRO A 287 13.39 -15.78 -0.25
CA PRO A 287 13.02 -16.24 -1.57
C PRO A 287 12.05 -15.29 -2.27
N TYR A 288 12.07 -15.29 -3.60
CA TYR A 288 11.02 -14.75 -4.45
C TYR A 288 10.75 -15.68 -5.61
N VAL A 289 9.53 -15.66 -6.16
CA VAL A 289 9.12 -16.51 -7.27
C VAL A 289 8.71 -15.66 -8.45
N SER A 290 9.21 -16.01 -9.63
CA SER A 290 8.89 -15.35 -10.90
C SER A 290 8.37 -16.38 -11.89
N GLY A 291 7.36 -16.02 -12.67
CA GLY A 291 6.86 -16.79 -13.81
C GLY A 291 6.39 -15.85 -14.92
N ALA A 292 6.21 -16.34 -16.15
CA ALA A 292 5.85 -15.47 -17.25
C ALA A 292 4.97 -16.13 -18.31
N ILE A 293 4.28 -15.30 -19.10
CA ILE A 293 3.87 -15.60 -20.49
C ILE A 293 4.84 -14.84 -21.39
N LEU A 294 5.72 -15.55 -22.05
CA LEU A 294 6.71 -14.93 -22.93
C LEU A 294 6.05 -14.29 -24.15
N GLY A 295 6.42 -13.06 -24.45
CA GLY A 295 5.94 -12.31 -25.60
C GLY A 295 6.59 -12.73 -26.93
N THR A 296 5.98 -12.33 -28.05
CA THR A 296 6.48 -12.62 -29.41
C THR A 296 7.66 -11.75 -29.82
N ASP A 297 7.87 -10.60 -29.15
CA ASP A 297 8.97 -9.67 -29.45
C ASP A 297 10.34 -10.20 -28.97
N GLY A 298 10.31 -11.33 -28.25
CA GLY A 298 11.50 -12.11 -27.91
C GLY A 298 12.22 -11.67 -26.62
N PRO A 299 13.33 -12.35 -26.31
CA PRO A 299 14.11 -12.06 -25.11
C PRO A 299 14.67 -10.63 -25.12
N GLY A 300 14.53 -9.92 -24.03
CA GLY A 300 15.03 -8.55 -23.91
C GLY A 300 14.06 -7.47 -24.39
N ALA A 301 12.88 -7.82 -24.90
CA ALA A 301 11.79 -6.90 -25.19
C ALA A 301 11.15 -6.33 -23.92
N GLU A 302 10.23 -5.38 -24.10
CA GLU A 302 9.46 -4.79 -23.00
C GLU A 302 8.63 -5.84 -22.24
N GLU A 303 8.43 -5.59 -20.96
CA GLU A 303 7.64 -6.44 -20.06
C GLU A 303 6.53 -5.62 -19.37
N VAL A 304 5.46 -6.31 -18.96
CA VAL A 304 4.43 -5.83 -18.04
C VAL A 304 4.50 -6.67 -16.78
N PHE A 305 4.59 -6.04 -15.60
CA PHE A 305 4.66 -6.75 -14.33
C PHE A 305 3.29 -6.86 -13.68
N SER A 306 3.07 -7.98 -13.01
CA SER A 306 2.04 -8.12 -11.98
C SER A 306 2.66 -8.76 -10.76
N LEU A 307 2.42 -8.19 -9.59
CA LEU A 307 3.04 -8.67 -8.36
C LEU A 307 2.06 -8.67 -7.18
N GLY A 308 2.33 -9.57 -6.26
CA GLY A 308 1.73 -9.66 -4.95
C GLY A 308 2.75 -10.21 -3.97
N HIS A 309 2.64 -9.84 -2.70
CA HIS A 309 3.53 -10.40 -1.69
C HIS A 309 2.95 -11.66 -1.05
N MET A 310 3.82 -12.40 -0.41
CA MET A 310 3.59 -13.60 0.40
C MET A 310 4.42 -13.48 1.67
N PHE A 311 4.38 -14.48 2.53
CA PHE A 311 5.17 -14.54 3.78
C PHE A 311 4.56 -13.73 4.92
N GLU A 312 3.22 -13.72 4.95
CA GLU A 312 2.44 -13.13 6.01
C GLU A 312 1.49 -14.13 6.66
N VAL A 313 0.92 -13.76 7.81
CA VAL A 313 0.04 -14.65 8.57
C VAL A 313 -1.31 -14.86 7.90
N GLY A 314 -1.73 -13.92 7.06
CA GLY A 314 -3.06 -13.80 6.52
C GLY A 314 -3.28 -14.49 5.18
N ALA A 315 -4.44 -15.12 5.02
CA ALA A 315 -4.89 -15.61 3.73
C ALA A 315 -5.37 -14.47 2.82
N GLY A 316 -6.08 -13.48 3.39
CA GLY A 316 -6.51 -12.27 2.71
C GLY A 316 -5.33 -11.38 2.37
N ASP A 317 -4.43 -11.22 3.32
CA ASP A 317 -3.21 -10.44 3.21
C ASP A 317 -1.98 -11.38 3.32
N ASN A 318 -1.33 -11.88 2.20
CA ASN A 318 -1.78 -11.55 0.85
C ASN A 318 -1.74 -12.76 -0.10
N ASP A 319 -2.03 -13.96 0.38
CA ASP A 319 -2.19 -15.13 -0.50
C ASP A 319 -3.23 -14.88 -1.59
N THR A 320 -4.25 -14.03 -1.32
CA THR A 320 -5.26 -13.65 -2.31
C THR A 320 -4.69 -12.85 -3.46
N GLY A 321 -3.76 -11.94 -3.22
CA GLY A 321 -3.07 -11.18 -4.26
C GLY A 321 -2.25 -12.08 -5.17
N VAL A 322 -1.42 -12.95 -4.58
CA VAL A 322 -0.61 -13.92 -5.32
C VAL A 322 -1.49 -14.89 -6.11
N SER A 323 -2.57 -15.38 -5.51
CA SER A 323 -3.50 -16.27 -6.21
C SER A 323 -4.23 -15.59 -7.36
N SER A 324 -4.61 -14.30 -7.20
CA SER A 324 -5.25 -13.51 -8.26
C SER A 324 -4.36 -13.37 -9.48
N ILE A 325 -3.07 -13.05 -9.30
CA ILE A 325 -2.14 -12.89 -10.43
C ILE A 325 -1.82 -14.22 -11.12
N ILE A 326 -1.76 -15.31 -10.36
CA ILE A 326 -1.55 -16.65 -10.94
C ILE A 326 -2.78 -17.06 -11.75
N GLU A 327 -4.00 -16.93 -11.22
CA GLU A 327 -5.24 -17.29 -11.93
C GLU A 327 -5.44 -16.44 -13.18
N ALA A 328 -5.18 -15.14 -13.10
CA ALA A 328 -5.20 -14.23 -14.25
C ALA A 328 -4.30 -14.74 -15.36
N THR A 329 -3.05 -15.07 -15.01
CA THR A 329 -2.03 -15.52 -15.98
C THR A 329 -2.32 -16.93 -16.48
N ALA A 330 -2.80 -17.84 -15.63
CA ALA A 330 -3.23 -19.19 -16.02
C ALA A 330 -4.38 -19.15 -17.03
N THR A 331 -5.37 -18.30 -16.79
CA THR A 331 -6.51 -18.10 -17.72
C THR A 331 -6.04 -17.52 -19.03
N LEU A 332 -5.19 -16.50 -19.04
CA LEU A 332 -4.61 -15.96 -20.28
C LEU A 332 -3.84 -17.02 -21.06
N ASN A 333 -2.97 -17.77 -20.41
CA ASN A 333 -2.17 -18.82 -21.03
C ASN A 333 -3.05 -19.93 -21.64
N ARG A 334 -4.12 -20.33 -20.97
CA ARG A 334 -5.10 -21.28 -21.48
C ARG A 334 -5.82 -20.73 -22.72
N LEU A 335 -6.32 -19.51 -22.66
CA LEU A 335 -7.01 -18.88 -23.80
C LEU A 335 -6.10 -18.69 -25.02
N ILE A 336 -4.81 -18.42 -24.81
CA ILE A 336 -3.79 -18.35 -25.87
C ILE A 336 -3.58 -19.74 -26.48
N LYS A 337 -3.43 -20.78 -25.68
CA LYS A 337 -3.28 -22.18 -26.18
C LYS A 337 -4.50 -22.69 -26.92
N GLU A 338 -5.69 -22.24 -26.52
CA GLU A 338 -6.95 -22.55 -27.22
C GLU A 338 -7.17 -21.72 -28.49
N GLY A 339 -6.30 -20.77 -28.79
CA GLY A 339 -6.41 -19.89 -29.96
C GLY A 339 -7.52 -18.84 -29.84
N LYS A 340 -8.08 -18.64 -28.63
CA LYS A 340 -9.10 -17.62 -28.35
C LYS A 340 -8.48 -16.22 -28.15
N LEU A 341 -7.23 -16.18 -27.74
CA LEU A 341 -6.42 -14.95 -27.67
C LEU A 341 -5.10 -15.14 -28.40
N PRO A 342 -4.62 -14.16 -29.15
CA PRO A 342 -3.26 -14.19 -29.68
C PRO A 342 -2.23 -14.11 -28.55
N ARG A 343 -1.03 -14.65 -28.79
CA ARG A 343 0.09 -14.46 -27.84
C ARG A 343 0.46 -12.98 -27.81
N PRO A 344 0.66 -12.37 -26.62
CA PRO A 344 0.98 -10.95 -26.51
C PRO A 344 2.35 -10.65 -27.16
N LYS A 345 2.57 -9.39 -27.52
CA LYS A 345 3.86 -8.92 -28.05
C LYS A 345 4.93 -8.88 -26.96
N ARG A 346 4.61 -8.25 -25.84
CA ARG A 346 5.47 -8.11 -24.66
C ARG A 346 5.28 -9.28 -23.71
N THR A 347 6.29 -9.54 -22.89
CA THR A 347 6.20 -10.54 -21.83
C THR A 347 5.31 -10.03 -20.71
N ILE A 348 4.38 -10.87 -20.23
CA ILE A 348 3.67 -10.66 -18.97
C ILE A 348 4.42 -11.45 -17.91
N ARG A 349 5.00 -10.76 -16.93
CA ARG A 349 5.74 -11.37 -15.83
C ARG A 349 4.98 -11.21 -14.54
N ILE A 350 4.86 -12.32 -13.80
CA ILE A 350 4.32 -12.28 -12.44
C ILE A 350 5.41 -12.55 -11.41
N LEU A 351 5.28 -11.89 -10.27
CA LEU A 351 6.23 -11.91 -9.17
C LEU A 351 5.48 -12.14 -7.86
N ALA A 352 5.96 -13.11 -7.07
CA ALA A 352 5.50 -13.36 -5.70
C ALA A 352 6.71 -13.31 -4.77
N MET A 353 6.70 -12.45 -3.77
CA MET A 353 7.88 -12.17 -2.94
C MET A 353 7.48 -11.56 -1.60
N GLY A 354 8.41 -11.44 -0.67
CA GLY A 354 8.13 -10.75 0.60
C GLY A 354 7.86 -9.27 0.38
N GLU A 355 6.88 -8.74 1.11
CA GLU A 355 6.44 -7.35 1.00
C GLU A 355 7.64 -6.40 1.15
N ARG A 356 7.78 -5.48 0.23
CA ARG A 356 8.79 -4.42 0.13
C ARG A 356 10.24 -4.92 0.12
N TYR A 357 10.67 -5.78 1.05
CA TYR A 357 12.02 -6.34 1.08
C TYR A 357 12.31 -7.17 -0.17
N GLY A 358 11.47 -8.16 -0.45
CA GLY A 358 11.63 -8.99 -1.64
C GLY A 358 11.48 -8.20 -2.93
N THR A 359 10.54 -7.24 -2.98
CA THR A 359 10.29 -6.38 -4.14
C THR A 359 11.49 -5.47 -4.42
N LEU A 360 11.98 -4.74 -3.42
CA LEU A 360 13.14 -3.86 -3.61
C LEU A 360 14.40 -4.64 -3.93
N ALA A 361 14.63 -5.79 -3.28
CA ALA A 361 15.75 -6.67 -3.59
C ALA A 361 15.69 -7.18 -5.04
N TYR A 362 14.50 -7.61 -5.51
CA TYR A 362 14.31 -8.02 -6.90
C TYR A 362 14.61 -6.88 -7.88
N LEU A 363 14.03 -5.71 -7.66
CA LEU A 363 14.22 -4.55 -8.52
C LEU A 363 15.68 -4.11 -8.56
N TYR A 364 16.35 -4.14 -7.40
CA TYR A 364 17.76 -3.77 -7.29
C TYR A 364 18.67 -4.77 -8.02
N ALA A 365 18.37 -6.06 -7.95
CA ALA A 365 19.13 -7.11 -8.62
C ALA A 365 18.86 -7.18 -10.14
N HIS A 366 17.68 -6.72 -10.61
CA HIS A 366 17.24 -6.86 -11.99
C HIS A 366 17.03 -5.54 -12.71
N GLN A 367 17.99 -4.60 -12.59
CA GLN A 367 17.91 -3.26 -13.17
C GLN A 367 17.70 -3.24 -14.69
N ASP A 368 18.16 -4.25 -15.41
CA ASP A 368 17.92 -4.43 -16.83
C ASP A 368 16.45 -4.71 -17.15
N ARG A 369 15.74 -5.47 -16.31
CA ARG A 369 14.29 -5.71 -16.42
C ARG A 369 13.49 -4.47 -16.03
N VAL A 370 13.86 -3.81 -14.94
CA VAL A 370 13.24 -2.55 -14.51
C VAL A 370 13.17 -1.56 -15.66
N LYS A 371 14.27 -1.37 -16.40
CA LYS A 371 14.33 -0.46 -17.55
C LYS A 371 13.43 -0.84 -18.72
N ARG A 372 13.03 -2.10 -18.83
CA ARG A 372 12.18 -2.63 -19.90
C ARG A 372 10.72 -2.79 -19.47
N THR A 373 10.42 -2.61 -18.21
CA THR A 373 9.07 -2.75 -17.69
C THR A 373 8.29 -1.46 -17.92
N ILE A 374 7.24 -1.54 -18.72
CA ILE A 374 6.45 -0.38 -19.15
C ILE A 374 5.28 -0.07 -18.21
N ALA A 375 4.82 -1.06 -17.45
CA ALA A 375 3.71 -0.93 -16.51
C ALA A 375 3.70 -2.04 -15.48
N GLY A 376 3.11 -1.79 -14.32
CA GLY A 376 2.91 -2.76 -13.26
C GLY A 376 1.50 -2.72 -12.67
N MET A 377 1.12 -3.82 -12.03
CA MET A 377 -0.03 -3.90 -11.13
C MET A 377 0.40 -4.62 -9.85
N CYS A 378 0.28 -3.96 -8.70
CA CYS A 378 0.52 -4.53 -7.39
C CYS A 378 -0.81 -4.89 -6.75
N ILE A 379 -1.03 -6.17 -6.41
CA ILE A 379 -2.28 -6.62 -5.78
C ILE A 379 -2.01 -6.96 -4.32
N ASP A 380 -2.72 -6.26 -3.44
CA ASP A 380 -2.56 -6.38 -1.99
C ASP A 380 -3.91 -6.44 -1.29
N SER A 381 -4.11 -7.47 -0.47
CA SER A 381 -5.32 -7.71 0.35
C SER A 381 -6.65 -7.60 -0.44
N PRO A 382 -6.78 -8.17 -1.64
CA PRO A 382 -7.85 -7.76 -2.54
C PRO A 382 -9.21 -8.42 -2.26
N ALA A 383 -9.26 -9.52 -1.56
CA ALA A 383 -10.41 -10.41 -1.61
C ALA A 383 -11.03 -10.73 -0.24
N GLY A 384 -10.99 -9.81 0.71
CA GLY A 384 -11.72 -9.94 1.97
C GLY A 384 -13.25 -9.96 1.78
N LEU A 385 -13.97 -10.56 2.72
CA LEU A 385 -15.44 -10.58 2.74
C LEU A 385 -15.99 -9.16 2.94
N GLN A 386 -16.28 -8.47 1.87
CA GLN A 386 -16.72 -7.08 1.89
C GLN A 386 -17.99 -6.84 2.70
N ASN A 387 -18.93 -7.80 2.69
CA ASN A 387 -20.15 -7.72 3.45
C ASN A 387 -19.95 -7.73 4.98
N LEU A 388 -18.88 -8.38 5.45
CA LEU A 388 -18.54 -8.43 6.88
C LEU A 388 -17.62 -7.26 7.26
N ALA A 389 -16.75 -6.86 6.35
CA ALA A 389 -15.79 -5.81 6.59
C ALA A 389 -16.37 -4.40 6.41
N GLY A 390 -17.49 -4.25 5.71
CA GLY A 390 -18.06 -2.95 5.33
C GLY A 390 -17.12 -2.16 4.42
N THR A 391 -16.28 -2.84 3.64
CA THR A 391 -15.26 -2.25 2.80
C THR A 391 -15.61 -2.39 1.33
N GLU A 392 -15.06 -1.51 0.53
CA GLU A 392 -15.27 -1.43 -0.91
C GLU A 392 -13.92 -1.55 -1.63
N TYR A 393 -13.91 -1.91 -2.90
CA TYR A 393 -12.68 -1.89 -3.67
C TYR A 393 -12.09 -0.49 -3.68
N SER A 394 -10.82 -0.38 -3.35
CA SER A 394 -10.08 0.85 -3.49
C SER A 394 -8.89 0.65 -4.43
N TRP A 395 -8.68 1.61 -5.31
CA TRP A 395 -7.61 1.60 -6.28
C TRP A 395 -6.67 2.76 -6.01
N VAL A 396 -5.39 2.44 -5.83
CA VAL A 396 -4.33 3.42 -5.67
C VAL A 396 -3.69 3.65 -7.03
N LEU A 397 -3.68 4.89 -7.47
CA LEU A 397 -3.05 5.33 -8.72
C LEU A 397 -1.57 5.66 -8.51
N ASN A 398 -0.86 6.08 -9.55
CA ASN A 398 0.53 6.48 -9.43
C ASN A 398 0.69 7.74 -8.57
N PRO A 399 1.88 7.97 -7.93
CA PRO A 399 2.16 9.23 -7.27
C PRO A 399 2.07 10.37 -8.28
N GLN A 400 1.65 11.54 -7.84
CA GLN A 400 1.44 12.67 -8.74
C GLN A 400 2.73 13.10 -9.47
N SER A 401 3.89 12.88 -8.87
CA SER A 401 5.23 13.06 -9.50
C SER A 401 5.49 12.10 -10.67
N ALA A 402 4.78 10.97 -10.71
CA ALA A 402 4.90 9.91 -11.72
C ALA A 402 3.57 9.59 -12.40
N THR A 403 2.63 10.54 -12.48
CA THR A 403 1.36 10.39 -13.21
C THR A 403 1.59 9.77 -14.60
N SER A 404 0.77 8.80 -14.98
CA SER A 404 0.97 7.97 -16.16
C SER A 404 -0.36 7.68 -16.89
N TYR A 405 -0.27 7.32 -18.16
CA TYR A 405 -1.43 6.89 -18.95
C TYR A 405 -2.13 5.64 -18.37
N VAL A 406 -1.41 4.80 -17.59
CA VAL A 406 -2.03 3.63 -16.96
C VAL A 406 -3.05 4.01 -15.89
N ASP A 407 -2.98 5.21 -15.31
CA ASP A 407 -3.99 5.72 -14.40
C ASP A 407 -5.34 5.89 -15.11
N ALA A 408 -5.34 6.52 -16.29
CA ALA A 408 -6.54 6.65 -17.12
C ALA A 408 -7.04 5.30 -17.60
N PHE A 409 -6.14 4.39 -17.94
CA PHE A 409 -6.49 3.06 -18.44
C PHE A 409 -7.18 2.20 -17.38
N VAL A 410 -6.64 2.15 -16.15
CA VAL A 410 -7.26 1.35 -15.09
C VAL A 410 -8.60 1.92 -14.64
N VAL A 411 -8.75 3.25 -14.64
CA VAL A 411 -10.05 3.90 -14.40
C VAL A 411 -11.07 3.45 -15.45
N HIS A 412 -10.70 3.50 -16.72
CA HIS A 412 -11.57 3.06 -17.81
C HIS A 412 -11.94 1.57 -17.70
N LEU A 413 -10.97 0.68 -17.41
CA LEU A 413 -11.24 -0.74 -17.18
C LEU A 413 -12.25 -0.97 -16.05
N ALA A 414 -12.08 -0.24 -14.95
CA ALA A 414 -12.96 -0.38 -13.79
C ALA A 414 -14.38 0.15 -14.09
N GLU A 415 -14.50 1.28 -14.80
CA GLU A 415 -15.79 1.83 -15.25
C GLU A 415 -16.54 0.89 -16.21
N GLU A 416 -15.84 0.09 -17.00
CA GLU A 416 -16.45 -0.91 -17.88
C GLU A 416 -16.83 -2.20 -17.11
N TYR A 417 -16.01 -2.65 -16.16
CA TYR A 417 -16.17 -3.95 -15.52
C TYR A 417 -17.09 -3.93 -14.29
N PHE A 418 -16.84 -3.04 -13.32
CA PHE A 418 -17.50 -3.13 -12.01
C PHE A 418 -19.01 -2.88 -12.03
N PRO A 419 -19.58 -2.08 -12.97
CA PRO A 419 -21.03 -2.02 -13.14
C PRO A 419 -21.67 -3.35 -13.60
N MET A 420 -20.89 -4.24 -14.24
CA MET A 420 -21.37 -5.58 -14.64
C MET A 420 -21.60 -6.50 -13.47
N VAL A 421 -20.89 -6.31 -12.37
CA VAL A 421 -20.90 -7.15 -11.16
C VAL A 421 -21.51 -6.44 -9.95
N ASP A 422 -22.04 -5.23 -10.14
CA ASP A 422 -22.69 -4.40 -9.10
C ASP A 422 -21.80 -4.20 -7.87
N ARG A 423 -20.53 -3.86 -8.11
CA ARG A 423 -19.55 -3.58 -7.04
C ARG A 423 -19.08 -2.15 -7.11
N PRO A 424 -19.13 -1.41 -5.98
CA PRO A 424 -18.60 -0.07 -5.90
C PRO A 424 -17.06 -0.06 -5.93
N VAL A 425 -16.51 0.99 -6.53
CA VAL A 425 -15.08 1.22 -6.62
C VAL A 425 -14.75 2.63 -6.17
N HIS A 426 -13.73 2.77 -5.34
CA HIS A 426 -13.18 4.07 -4.93
C HIS A 426 -11.75 4.24 -5.44
N TRP A 427 -11.47 5.48 -5.83
CA TRP A 427 -10.11 5.88 -6.17
C TRP A 427 -9.46 6.52 -4.96
N ARG A 428 -8.24 6.10 -4.66
CA ARG A 428 -7.45 6.69 -3.58
C ARG A 428 -6.24 7.42 -4.15
N GLU A 429 -5.87 8.47 -3.45
CA GLU A 429 -4.56 9.06 -3.65
C GLU A 429 -3.46 8.03 -3.38
N TYR A 430 -2.30 8.26 -3.97
CA TYR A 430 -1.15 7.38 -3.80
C TYR A 430 -0.79 7.20 -2.33
N SER A 431 -0.50 5.97 -1.99
CA SER A 431 0.17 5.62 -0.73
C SER A 431 1.20 4.52 -1.00
N SER A 432 2.38 4.63 -0.46
CA SER A 432 3.43 3.60 -0.56
C SER A 432 3.32 2.59 0.58
N GLY A 433 2.11 2.18 0.93
CA GLY A 433 1.86 1.25 2.02
C GLY A 433 1.98 -0.23 1.65
N THR A 434 2.42 -0.55 0.43
CA THR A 434 2.65 -1.90 -0.10
C THR A 434 3.72 -1.86 -1.19
N ASP A 435 3.84 -2.91 -2.00
CA ASP A 435 4.80 -3.08 -3.10
C ASP A 435 4.61 -2.12 -4.29
N ASN A 436 3.68 -1.18 -4.22
CA ASN A 436 3.47 -0.17 -5.25
C ASN A 436 4.57 0.90 -5.31
N ASP A 437 5.65 0.74 -4.54
CA ASP A 437 6.90 1.51 -4.69
C ASP A 437 7.50 1.46 -6.11
N LEU A 438 7.07 0.53 -6.95
CA LEU A 438 7.42 0.52 -8.38
C LEU A 438 7.13 1.85 -9.07
N GLY A 439 6.09 2.57 -8.62
CA GLY A 439 5.73 3.91 -9.07
C GLY A 439 6.67 5.03 -8.59
N ASP A 440 7.68 4.72 -7.76
CA ASP A 440 8.73 5.69 -7.41
C ASP A 440 9.39 6.23 -8.68
N PRO A 441 9.51 7.57 -8.86
CA PRO A 441 10.14 8.16 -10.03
C PRO A 441 11.58 7.70 -10.34
N MET A 442 12.32 7.16 -9.35
CA MET A 442 13.64 6.57 -9.58
C MET A 442 13.56 5.13 -10.13
N ILE A 443 12.49 4.39 -9.83
CA ILE A 443 12.20 3.07 -10.39
C ILE A 443 11.53 3.25 -11.75
N ASN A 444 10.56 4.16 -11.82
CA ASN A 444 9.87 4.60 -13.02
C ASN A 444 9.10 3.49 -13.75
N ILE A 445 8.47 2.58 -12.99
CA ILE A 445 7.50 1.63 -13.50
C ILE A 445 6.11 2.13 -13.08
N PRO A 446 5.31 2.70 -14.01
CA PRO A 446 3.95 3.13 -13.69
C PRO A 446 3.14 1.95 -13.13
N THR A 447 2.67 2.07 -11.90
CA THR A 447 2.06 0.94 -11.19
C THR A 447 0.77 1.35 -10.52
N VAL A 448 -0.31 0.61 -10.78
CA VAL A 448 -1.60 0.75 -10.10
C VAL A 448 -1.74 -0.36 -9.06
N ALA A 449 -2.45 -0.07 -7.96
CA ALA A 449 -2.60 -1.03 -6.87
C ALA A 449 -4.06 -1.14 -6.43
N PRO A 450 -4.79 -2.19 -6.88
CA PRO A 450 -6.08 -2.53 -6.34
C PRO A 450 -5.94 -3.11 -4.93
N ARG A 451 -6.81 -2.64 -4.03
CA ARG A 451 -6.97 -3.17 -2.69
C ARG A 451 -8.46 -3.44 -2.45
N GLY A 452 -8.77 -4.60 -1.94
CA GLY A 452 -10.11 -4.91 -1.45
C GLY A 452 -10.21 -4.46 -0.01
N GLY A 453 -10.39 -3.20 0.21
CA GLY A 453 -10.51 -2.52 1.49
C GLY A 453 -9.89 -3.25 2.66
N HIS A 454 -8.85 -2.73 3.20
CA HIS A 454 -8.27 -3.26 4.43
C HIS A 454 -9.44 -3.49 5.39
N GLY A 455 -9.85 -4.68 5.45
CA GLY A 455 -11.09 -5.01 6.05
C GLY A 455 -10.97 -5.17 7.47
N ILE A 456 -10.29 -4.42 7.96
CA ILE A 456 -10.69 -3.91 9.22
C ILE A 456 -10.90 -5.02 10.25
N ALA A 457 -11.62 -6.08 9.94
CA ALA A 457 -11.86 -7.16 10.88
C ALA A 457 -10.69 -8.17 10.94
N ALA A 458 -10.11 -8.52 9.81
CA ALA A 458 -9.17 -9.62 9.69
C ALA A 458 -7.71 -9.18 9.47
N HIS A 459 -7.49 -8.01 8.86
CA HIS A 459 -6.16 -7.53 8.46
C HIS A 459 -5.16 -7.55 9.62
N HIS A 460 -4.02 -8.18 9.40
CA HIS A 460 -2.95 -8.37 10.39
C HIS A 460 -3.42 -8.99 11.71
N THR A 461 -4.37 -9.92 11.65
CA THR A 461 -4.81 -10.68 12.83
C THR A 461 -4.85 -12.18 12.55
N SER A 462 -4.92 -12.99 13.61
CA SER A 462 -5.14 -14.43 13.51
C SER A 462 -6.50 -14.83 12.91
N PHE A 463 -7.38 -13.85 12.70
CA PHE A 463 -8.68 -14.04 12.04
C PHE A 463 -8.59 -14.08 10.53
N ASP A 464 -7.49 -13.60 9.94
CA ASP A 464 -7.28 -13.61 8.49
C ASP A 464 -6.95 -15.02 7.97
N THR A 465 -7.98 -15.79 7.76
CA THR A 465 -7.94 -17.19 7.32
C THR A 465 -8.64 -17.34 5.96
N PRO A 466 -8.46 -18.46 5.25
CA PRO A 466 -9.17 -18.70 3.98
C PRO A 466 -10.68 -18.62 4.06
N SER A 467 -11.27 -18.73 5.26
CA SER A 467 -12.73 -18.58 5.46
C SER A 467 -13.20 -17.12 5.37
N GLN A 468 -12.28 -16.17 5.47
CA GLN A 468 -12.54 -14.73 5.35
C GLN A 468 -12.36 -14.20 3.92
N VAL A 469 -12.00 -15.07 2.99
CA VAL A 469 -11.79 -14.71 1.58
C VAL A 469 -13.10 -14.82 0.80
N ASP A 470 -13.42 -13.77 0.04
CA ASP A 470 -14.56 -13.75 -0.90
C ASP A 470 -14.12 -14.26 -2.28
N PRO A 471 -14.63 -15.44 -2.73
CA PRO A 471 -14.29 -15.99 -4.05
C PRO A 471 -14.70 -15.11 -5.23
N ASP A 472 -15.76 -14.32 -5.09
CA ASP A 472 -16.20 -13.41 -6.14
C ASP A 472 -15.27 -12.21 -6.28
N SER A 473 -14.80 -11.66 -5.15
CA SER A 473 -13.78 -10.61 -5.15
C SER A 473 -12.46 -11.11 -5.76
N LEU A 474 -12.07 -12.33 -5.41
CA LEU A 474 -10.87 -12.97 -5.97
C LEU A 474 -10.97 -13.15 -7.49
N ARG A 475 -12.15 -13.56 -8.01
CA ARG A 475 -12.44 -13.62 -9.44
C ARG A 475 -12.33 -12.26 -10.10
N ASP A 476 -12.98 -11.25 -9.54
CA ASP A 476 -13.08 -9.92 -10.14
C ASP A 476 -11.69 -9.28 -10.31
N LEU A 477 -10.82 -9.44 -9.31
CA LEU A 477 -9.46 -8.91 -9.39
C LEU A 477 -8.55 -9.74 -10.32
N SER A 478 -8.77 -11.04 -10.40
CA SER A 478 -8.10 -11.87 -11.43
C SER A 478 -8.47 -11.41 -12.85
N ILE A 479 -9.75 -11.06 -13.08
CA ILE A 479 -10.20 -10.52 -14.37
C ILE A 479 -9.55 -9.18 -14.67
N MET A 480 -9.57 -8.26 -13.71
CA MET A 480 -8.97 -6.94 -13.86
C MET A 480 -7.47 -7.02 -14.14
N ASN A 481 -6.76 -7.89 -13.42
CA ASN A 481 -5.34 -8.13 -13.64
C ASN A 481 -5.05 -8.70 -15.03
N ALA A 482 -5.82 -9.73 -15.45
CA ALA A 482 -5.69 -10.31 -16.77
C ALA A 482 -5.96 -9.30 -17.89
N ALA A 483 -7.03 -8.48 -17.75
CA ALA A 483 -7.38 -7.47 -18.75
C ALA A 483 -6.29 -6.40 -18.86
N TYR A 484 -5.85 -5.87 -17.72
CA TYR A 484 -4.82 -4.84 -17.66
C TYR A 484 -3.49 -5.31 -18.28
N THR A 485 -2.97 -6.43 -17.78
CA THR A 485 -1.66 -6.94 -18.21
C THR A 485 -1.68 -7.40 -19.67
N TYR A 486 -2.72 -8.11 -20.09
CA TYR A 486 -2.82 -8.61 -21.46
C TYR A 486 -3.00 -7.48 -22.48
N PHE A 487 -3.84 -6.48 -22.18
CA PHE A 487 -4.04 -5.34 -23.07
C PHE A 487 -2.73 -4.59 -23.29
N LEU A 488 -2.03 -4.24 -22.20
CA LEU A 488 -0.75 -3.51 -22.28
C LEU A 488 0.36 -4.33 -22.95
N ALA A 489 0.42 -5.62 -22.67
CA ALA A 489 1.39 -6.51 -23.30
C ALA A 489 1.10 -6.73 -24.80
N SER A 490 -0.15 -6.61 -25.25
CA SER A 490 -0.56 -6.78 -26.64
C SER A 490 -0.62 -5.47 -27.43
N ALA A 491 -0.59 -4.31 -26.74
CA ALA A 491 -0.83 -3.02 -27.35
C ALA A 491 0.16 -2.68 -28.47
N GLY A 492 -0.39 -2.31 -29.63
CA GLY A 492 0.31 -1.73 -30.76
C GLY A 492 0.09 -0.21 -30.84
N PRO A 493 0.56 0.42 -31.94
CA PRO A 493 0.44 1.88 -32.09
C PRO A 493 -0.98 2.44 -31.93
N ASP A 494 -1.98 1.73 -32.49
CA ASP A 494 -3.38 2.20 -32.41
C ASP A 494 -3.91 2.15 -30.98
N GLN A 495 -3.60 1.08 -30.21
CA GLN A 495 -3.97 0.98 -28.81
C GLN A 495 -3.23 2.01 -27.96
N MET A 496 -1.95 2.25 -28.21
CA MET A 496 -1.20 3.29 -27.51
C MET A 496 -1.74 4.69 -27.82
N HIS A 497 -2.15 4.96 -29.06
CA HIS A 497 -2.83 6.20 -29.42
C HIS A 497 -4.17 6.37 -28.66
N TRP A 498 -4.96 5.30 -28.57
CA TRP A 498 -6.20 5.30 -27.80
C TRP A 498 -5.94 5.54 -26.27
N LEU A 499 -4.90 4.91 -25.71
CA LEU A 499 -4.50 5.17 -24.32
C LEU A 499 -4.08 6.62 -24.08
N ALA A 500 -3.40 7.24 -25.05
CA ALA A 500 -3.09 8.68 -24.99
C ALA A 500 -4.35 9.55 -25.01
N GLN A 501 -5.37 9.16 -25.78
CA GLN A 501 -6.68 9.87 -25.78
C GLN A 501 -7.40 9.72 -24.43
N LEU A 502 -7.34 8.53 -23.79
CA LEU A 502 -7.87 8.35 -22.43
C LEU A 502 -7.15 9.24 -21.42
N ALA A 503 -5.82 9.29 -21.48
CA ALA A 503 -5.02 10.15 -20.62
C ALA A 503 -5.33 11.63 -20.84
N LEU A 504 -5.55 12.04 -22.10
CA LEU A 504 -5.97 13.41 -22.44
C LEU A 504 -7.35 13.74 -21.86
N SER A 505 -8.33 12.83 -21.99
CA SER A 505 -9.66 12.99 -21.39
C SER A 505 -9.58 13.17 -19.87
N ARG A 506 -8.78 12.32 -19.22
CA ARG A 506 -8.52 12.44 -17.78
C ARG A 506 -7.89 13.80 -17.42
N GLY A 507 -7.01 14.34 -18.27
CA GLY A 507 -6.42 15.65 -18.08
C GLY A 507 -7.47 16.75 -17.97
N TYR A 508 -8.47 16.74 -18.84
CA TYR A 508 -9.61 17.67 -18.74
C TYR A 508 -10.40 17.48 -17.44
N ASP A 509 -10.69 16.23 -17.07
CA ASP A 509 -11.44 15.92 -15.85
C ASP A 509 -10.70 16.39 -14.59
N GLN A 510 -9.38 16.17 -14.51
CA GLN A 510 -8.55 16.61 -13.36
C GLN A 510 -8.46 18.14 -13.24
N ILE A 511 -8.37 18.86 -14.36
CA ILE A 511 -8.39 20.32 -14.37
C ILE A 511 -9.77 20.82 -13.93
N ASN A 512 -10.86 20.29 -14.50
CA ASN A 512 -12.22 20.64 -14.10
C ASN A 512 -12.47 20.43 -12.61
N ALA A 513 -12.11 19.27 -12.06
CA ALA A 513 -12.28 18.96 -10.64
C ALA A 513 -11.52 19.95 -9.74
N THR A 514 -10.30 20.35 -10.16
CA THR A 514 -9.52 21.35 -9.44
C THR A 514 -10.22 22.71 -9.43
N VAL A 515 -10.74 23.11 -10.57
CA VAL A 515 -11.46 24.40 -10.70
C VAL A 515 -12.75 24.40 -9.89
N GLU A 516 -13.55 23.34 -9.94
CA GLU A 516 -14.78 23.22 -9.16
C GLU A 516 -14.51 23.33 -7.66
N ASN A 517 -13.52 22.58 -7.16
CA ASN A 517 -13.09 22.68 -5.75
C ASN A 517 -12.61 24.09 -5.37
N GLY A 518 -11.88 24.76 -6.27
CA GLY A 518 -11.43 26.13 -6.06
C GLY A 518 -12.59 27.11 -6.00
N LEU A 519 -13.58 26.99 -6.89
CA LEU A 519 -14.79 27.83 -6.91
C LEU A 519 -15.59 27.70 -5.61
N ASP A 520 -15.74 26.49 -5.08
CA ASP A 520 -16.42 26.24 -3.80
C ASP A 520 -15.73 26.97 -2.64
N GLN A 521 -14.40 26.91 -2.59
CA GLN A 521 -13.61 27.62 -1.57
C GLN A 521 -13.69 29.14 -1.74
N ILE A 522 -13.66 29.65 -2.97
CA ILE A 522 -13.82 31.07 -3.28
C ILE A 522 -15.18 31.57 -2.81
N ALA A 523 -16.24 30.79 -3.05
CA ALA A 523 -17.63 31.18 -2.67
C ALA A 523 -17.80 31.42 -1.17
N VAL A 524 -17.05 30.68 -0.31
CA VAL A 524 -17.11 30.80 1.15
C VAL A 524 -16.05 31.72 1.74
N ALA A 525 -15.09 32.20 0.95
CA ALA A 525 -14.05 33.13 1.39
C ALA A 525 -14.64 34.46 1.88
N ARG A 526 -14.04 35.08 2.91
CA ARG A 526 -14.60 36.25 3.60
C ARG A 526 -13.65 37.46 3.68
N ASN A 527 -12.43 37.35 3.22
CA ASN A 527 -11.44 38.43 3.27
C ASN A 527 -10.46 38.40 2.12
N ALA A 528 -9.76 39.51 1.89
CA ALA A 528 -8.82 39.67 0.79
C ALA A 528 -7.64 38.72 0.84
N ASP A 529 -7.10 38.44 2.03
CA ASP A 529 -5.97 37.55 2.22
C ASP A 529 -6.29 36.11 1.77
N THR A 530 -7.44 35.57 2.22
CA THR A 530 -7.92 34.25 1.78
C THR A 530 -8.13 34.20 0.26
N LEU A 531 -8.75 35.22 -0.33
CA LEU A 531 -8.96 35.29 -1.78
C LEU A 531 -7.64 35.37 -2.54
N GLY A 532 -6.66 36.12 -2.05
CA GLY A 532 -5.33 36.20 -2.68
C GLY A 532 -4.59 34.87 -2.65
N ARG A 533 -4.65 34.14 -1.53
CA ARG A 533 -4.08 32.79 -1.43
C ARG A 533 -4.78 31.81 -2.35
N LEU A 534 -6.13 31.79 -2.38
CA LEU A 534 -6.88 30.92 -3.28
C LEU A 534 -6.54 31.21 -4.75
N LEU A 535 -6.46 32.47 -5.14
CA LEU A 535 -6.08 32.86 -6.51
C LEU A 535 -4.70 32.28 -6.87
N TYR A 536 -3.71 32.40 -5.98
CA TYR A 536 -2.38 31.85 -6.20
C TYR A 536 -2.40 30.32 -6.31
N TRP A 537 -2.99 29.63 -5.30
CA TRP A 537 -2.89 28.19 -5.23
C TRP A 537 -3.74 27.47 -6.26
N GLU A 538 -4.96 27.93 -6.53
CA GLU A 538 -5.84 27.26 -7.49
C GLU A 538 -5.35 27.43 -8.94
N THR A 539 -4.84 28.63 -9.31
CA THR A 539 -4.22 28.80 -10.63
C THR A 539 -2.95 27.96 -10.78
N ALA A 540 -2.16 27.84 -9.71
CA ALA A 540 -0.95 27.00 -9.71
C ALA A 540 -1.29 25.50 -9.78
N ARG A 541 -2.36 25.02 -9.13
CA ARG A 541 -2.83 23.62 -9.24
C ARG A 541 -3.34 23.29 -10.64
N VAL A 542 -3.99 24.22 -11.32
CA VAL A 542 -4.40 24.03 -12.71
C VAL A 542 -3.19 23.83 -13.62
N ASP A 543 -2.13 24.67 -13.49
CA ASP A 543 -0.87 24.50 -14.22
C ASP A 543 -0.17 23.19 -13.86
N TYR A 544 -0.18 22.82 -12.58
CA TYR A 544 0.37 21.58 -12.09
C TYR A 544 -0.29 20.34 -12.72
N ASN A 545 -1.62 20.35 -12.84
CA ASN A 545 -2.36 19.28 -13.52
C ASN A 545 -2.03 19.22 -15.00
N LEU A 546 -1.95 20.36 -15.69
CA LEU A 546 -1.54 20.39 -17.10
C LEU A 546 -0.18 19.71 -17.30
N ILE A 547 0.80 20.00 -16.46
CA ILE A 547 2.16 19.41 -16.56
C ILE A 547 2.11 17.89 -16.38
N ARG A 548 1.41 17.40 -15.35
CA ARG A 548 1.31 15.97 -15.02
C ARG A 548 0.59 15.21 -16.14
N GLU A 549 -0.59 15.65 -16.51
CA GLU A 549 -1.43 14.96 -17.48
C GLU A 549 -0.84 15.03 -18.90
N SER A 550 -0.17 16.13 -19.25
CA SER A 550 0.59 16.20 -20.51
C SER A 550 1.73 15.18 -20.56
N LYS A 551 2.38 14.90 -19.42
CA LYS A 551 3.39 13.85 -19.33
C LYS A 551 2.77 12.47 -19.55
N ALA A 552 1.61 12.18 -18.93
CA ALA A 552 0.89 10.93 -19.10
C ALA A 552 0.47 10.68 -20.55
N VAL A 553 -0.05 11.68 -21.22
CA VAL A 553 -0.38 11.61 -22.68
C VAL A 553 0.85 11.25 -23.50
N LYS A 554 1.96 11.98 -23.34
CA LYS A 554 3.19 11.77 -24.10
C LYS A 554 3.85 10.41 -23.87
N GLN A 555 3.66 9.80 -22.70
CA GLN A 555 4.13 8.45 -22.42
C GLN A 555 3.46 7.39 -23.32
N ALA A 556 2.19 7.58 -23.64
CA ALA A 556 1.42 6.65 -24.47
C ALA A 556 1.65 6.93 -25.97
N ALA A 557 1.39 8.14 -26.41
CA ALA A 557 1.63 8.55 -27.79
C ALA A 557 1.73 10.08 -27.92
N ASP A 558 2.26 10.55 -29.04
CA ASP A 558 2.29 11.97 -29.35
C ASP A 558 0.92 12.44 -29.88
N LEU A 559 0.32 13.39 -29.16
CA LEU A 559 -0.98 14.01 -29.49
C LEU A 559 -0.82 15.55 -29.50
N PRO A 560 -0.08 16.15 -30.42
CA PRO A 560 0.28 17.56 -30.37
C PRO A 560 -0.94 18.50 -30.38
N GLN A 561 -1.95 18.23 -31.18
CA GLN A 561 -3.17 19.05 -31.21
C GLN A 561 -3.97 18.91 -29.90
N GLY A 562 -4.18 17.69 -29.39
CA GLY A 562 -4.87 17.49 -28.12
C GLY A 562 -4.18 18.18 -26.92
N LEU A 563 -2.84 18.16 -26.89
CA LEU A 563 -2.07 18.87 -25.88
C LEU A 563 -2.15 20.39 -26.01
N ALA A 564 -2.21 20.92 -27.26
CA ALA A 564 -2.41 22.34 -27.50
C ALA A 564 -3.83 22.77 -27.04
N ASP A 565 -4.84 21.97 -27.31
CA ASP A 565 -6.21 22.20 -26.88
C ASP A 565 -6.35 22.15 -25.36
N LEU A 566 -5.72 21.17 -24.69
CA LEU A 566 -5.66 21.07 -23.22
C LEU A 566 -4.95 22.30 -22.61
N THR A 567 -3.89 22.79 -23.23
CA THR A 567 -3.18 24.01 -22.79
C THR A 567 -4.10 25.24 -22.89
N THR A 568 -4.82 25.37 -24.01
CA THR A 568 -5.78 26.46 -24.22
C THR A 568 -6.89 26.39 -23.18
N PHE A 569 -7.46 25.23 -22.97
CA PHE A 569 -8.48 24.97 -21.93
C PHE A 569 -8.00 25.38 -20.55
N THR A 570 -6.77 24.96 -20.18
CA THR A 570 -6.12 25.34 -18.92
C THR A 570 -6.09 26.86 -18.73
N GLY A 571 -5.75 27.60 -19.78
CA GLY A 571 -5.76 29.08 -19.76
C GLY A 571 -7.14 29.66 -19.44
N LEU A 572 -8.16 29.16 -20.10
CA LEU A 572 -9.56 29.58 -19.85
C LEU A 572 -10.03 29.28 -18.42
N GLU A 573 -9.69 28.13 -17.89
CA GLU A 573 -10.06 27.74 -16.52
C GLU A 573 -9.33 28.59 -15.46
N LYS A 574 -8.10 29.02 -15.69
CA LYS A 574 -7.41 29.99 -14.83
C LYS A 574 -8.09 31.36 -14.85
N GLU A 575 -8.52 31.86 -16.03
CA GLU A 575 -9.31 33.08 -16.14
C GLU A 575 -10.65 32.97 -15.41
N ARG A 576 -11.28 31.79 -15.41
CA ARG A 576 -12.52 31.52 -14.68
C ARG A 576 -12.31 31.64 -13.15
N ILE A 577 -11.23 31.07 -12.61
CA ILE A 577 -10.81 31.21 -11.19
C ILE A 577 -10.61 32.72 -10.86
N GLU A 578 -9.82 33.41 -11.67
CA GLU A 578 -9.55 34.84 -11.45
C GLU A 578 -10.88 35.67 -11.46
N SER A 579 -11.75 35.43 -12.43
CA SER A 579 -13.04 36.09 -12.54
C SER A 579 -13.90 35.83 -11.28
N ALA A 580 -13.94 34.60 -10.78
CA ALA A 580 -14.68 34.24 -9.57
C ALA A 580 -14.14 34.95 -8.33
N VAL A 581 -12.82 35.00 -8.19
CA VAL A 581 -12.15 35.72 -7.07
C VAL A 581 -12.51 37.23 -7.12
N GLN A 582 -12.44 37.87 -8.30
CA GLN A 582 -12.75 39.29 -8.45
C GLN A 582 -14.26 39.56 -8.23
N GLN A 583 -15.12 38.64 -8.63
CA GLN A 583 -16.56 38.73 -8.34
C GLN A 583 -16.81 38.65 -6.83
N ARG A 584 -16.23 37.66 -6.14
CA ARG A 584 -16.36 37.50 -4.69
C ARG A 584 -15.82 38.71 -3.92
N SER A 585 -14.72 39.27 -4.41
CA SER A 585 -14.18 40.52 -3.86
C SER A 585 -15.17 41.70 -3.93
N ARG A 586 -15.86 41.88 -5.07
CA ARG A 586 -16.88 42.90 -5.22
C ARG A 586 -18.07 42.70 -4.28
N GLU A 587 -18.53 41.46 -4.11
CA GLU A 587 -19.58 41.10 -3.16
C GLU A 587 -19.23 41.44 -1.70
N LEU A 588 -17.97 41.31 -1.36
CA LEU A 588 -17.43 41.61 -0.02
C LEU A 588 -16.98 43.08 0.13
N HIS A 589 -17.17 43.91 -0.91
CA HIS A 589 -16.71 45.32 -0.94
C HIS A 589 -15.19 45.47 -0.71
N LEU A 590 -14.41 44.52 -1.21
CA LEU A 590 -12.95 44.55 -1.18
C LEU A 590 -12.40 45.18 -2.46
N GLY A 591 -11.13 45.55 -2.48
CA GLY A 591 -10.44 46.04 -3.67
C GLY A 591 -10.07 44.89 -4.61
N LYS A 592 -9.37 45.23 -5.73
CA LYS A 592 -8.84 44.21 -6.64
C LYS A 592 -7.92 43.26 -5.91
N ILE A 593 -8.21 41.97 -5.98
CA ILE A 593 -7.39 40.92 -5.37
C ILE A 593 -6.22 40.58 -6.27
N GLN A 594 -5.03 40.51 -5.71
CA GLN A 594 -3.81 40.01 -6.34
C GLN A 594 -3.48 38.61 -5.82
N PRO A 595 -2.83 37.75 -6.59
CA PRO A 595 -2.33 36.47 -6.09
C PRO A 595 -1.36 36.69 -4.91
N ALA A 596 -1.59 35.97 -3.79
CA ALA A 596 -0.75 36.03 -2.61
C ALA A 596 0.06 34.72 -2.52
N ALA A 597 1.29 34.74 -3.06
CA ALA A 597 2.22 33.62 -2.90
C ALA A 597 2.65 33.49 -1.43
N PRO A 598 2.88 32.26 -0.93
CA PRO A 598 3.50 32.07 0.38
C PRO A 598 4.95 32.59 0.39
N GLU A 599 5.38 33.07 1.56
CA GLU A 599 6.80 33.36 1.73
C GLU A 599 7.60 32.05 1.71
N MET A 600 8.57 31.97 0.83
CA MET A 600 9.47 30.83 0.72
C MET A 600 10.78 31.12 1.47
N ASN A 601 11.33 30.10 2.13
CA ASN A 601 12.65 30.22 2.73
C ASN A 601 13.69 30.48 1.64
N PRO A 602 14.45 31.61 1.67
CA PRO A 602 15.44 31.94 0.62
C PRO A 602 16.56 30.89 0.48
N GLU A 603 16.81 30.10 1.51
CA GLU A 603 17.77 29.00 1.44
C GLU A 603 17.22 27.85 0.59
N ALA A 604 15.92 27.59 0.63
CA ALA A 604 15.29 26.55 -0.16
C ALA A 604 15.39 26.82 -1.68
N GLU A 605 15.44 28.09 -2.09
CA GLU A 605 15.62 28.45 -3.50
C GLU A 605 17.01 28.07 -4.06
N LYS A 606 18.01 27.94 -3.19
CA LYS A 606 19.42 27.68 -3.55
C LYS A 606 19.79 26.20 -3.45
N ILE A 607 18.99 25.38 -2.77
CA ILE A 607 19.26 23.96 -2.58
C ILE A 607 18.60 23.17 -3.69
N VAL A 608 19.39 22.33 -4.38
CA VAL A 608 18.88 21.34 -5.35
C VAL A 608 19.19 19.95 -4.80
N VAL A 609 18.16 19.16 -4.57
CA VAL A 609 18.26 17.85 -3.91
C VAL A 609 18.15 16.73 -4.92
N ARG A 610 19.04 15.74 -4.84
CA ARG A 610 18.98 14.49 -5.58
C ARG A 610 19.03 13.30 -4.62
N ARG A 611 18.07 12.39 -4.71
CA ARG A 611 18.10 11.10 -3.98
C ARG A 611 19.26 10.23 -4.50
N LYS A 612 19.88 9.48 -3.60
CA LYS A 612 21.01 8.59 -3.95
C LYS A 612 20.57 7.20 -4.38
N ARG A 613 19.44 6.72 -3.87
CA ARG A 613 18.93 5.35 -4.08
C ARG A 613 17.42 5.37 -4.29
N MET A 614 16.92 4.31 -4.92
CA MET A 614 15.48 4.06 -5.06
C MET A 614 14.83 3.64 -3.76
N GLY A 615 13.51 3.71 -3.73
CA GLY A 615 12.67 3.32 -2.60
C GLY A 615 12.50 4.43 -1.58
N THR A 616 11.62 4.18 -0.64
CA THR A 616 11.34 5.07 0.49
C THR A 616 12.42 4.92 1.58
N ILE A 617 12.56 5.94 2.44
CA ILE A 617 13.65 5.98 3.44
C ILE A 617 13.14 5.46 4.79
N THR A 618 13.68 4.33 5.25
CA THR A 618 13.36 3.72 6.56
C THR A 618 14.14 4.34 7.71
N MET A 619 15.34 4.87 7.46
CA MET A 619 16.32 5.29 8.47
C MET A 619 16.75 4.15 9.42
N ASP A 620 16.75 2.89 8.95
CA ASP A 620 17.10 1.73 9.78
C ASP A 620 18.53 1.77 10.31
N ASP A 621 19.42 2.45 9.60
CA ASP A 621 20.83 2.66 9.97
C ASP A 621 21.04 3.79 10.99
N ILE A 622 20.00 4.57 11.33
CA ILE A 622 20.07 5.66 12.30
C ILE A 622 19.27 5.30 13.55
N PRO A 623 19.90 5.25 14.74
CA PRO A 623 19.19 5.09 16.01
C PRO A 623 18.08 6.13 16.17
N VAL A 624 16.93 5.74 16.71
CA VAL A 624 15.74 6.59 16.79
C VAL A 624 16.01 7.91 17.57
N ASP A 625 16.82 7.84 18.61
CA ASP A 625 17.23 9.01 19.43
C ASP A 625 18.20 9.96 18.69
N GLN A 626 18.76 9.56 17.56
CA GLN A 626 19.65 10.37 16.72
C GLN A 626 18.97 10.94 15.49
N ARG A 627 17.68 10.65 15.25
CA ARG A 627 16.92 11.14 14.09
C ARG A 627 16.52 12.63 14.20
N GLY A 628 16.83 13.30 15.31
CA GLY A 628 16.54 14.72 15.47
C GLY A 628 15.06 15.09 15.44
N GLY A 629 14.16 14.12 15.61
CA GLY A 629 12.72 14.30 15.51
C GLY A 629 12.18 14.26 14.07
N TYR A 630 13.04 14.08 13.08
CA TYR A 630 12.60 13.91 11.69
C TYR A 630 11.99 12.52 11.46
N PRO A 631 10.89 12.43 10.69
CA PRO A 631 10.23 11.16 10.41
C PRO A 631 11.02 10.35 9.38
N ALA A 632 10.95 9.02 9.49
CA ALA A 632 11.24 8.15 8.37
C ALA A 632 10.18 8.39 7.27
N SER A 633 10.58 8.23 6.01
CA SER A 633 9.71 8.37 4.84
C SER A 633 9.43 6.99 4.21
N SER A 634 9.25 5.97 5.03
CA SER A 634 8.98 4.60 4.60
C SER A 634 7.53 4.41 4.14
N PHE A 635 6.62 5.22 4.65
CA PHE A 635 5.23 5.28 4.19
C PHE A 635 4.94 6.60 3.51
N TRP A 636 3.78 6.68 2.83
CA TRP A 636 3.34 7.89 2.19
C TRP A 636 3.10 9.02 3.21
N GLY A 637 3.44 10.22 2.77
CA GLY A 637 3.24 11.48 3.48
C GLY A 637 4.01 12.60 2.81
N PRO A 638 3.94 13.84 3.32
CA PRO A 638 4.60 14.98 2.70
C PRO A 638 6.11 14.77 2.47
N THR A 639 6.81 14.08 3.38
CA THR A 639 8.25 13.82 3.25
C THR A 639 8.57 12.85 2.11
N THR A 640 7.73 11.81 1.90
CA THR A 640 7.89 10.89 0.75
C THR A 640 7.55 11.58 -0.55
N ALA A 641 6.45 12.35 -0.60
CA ALA A 641 6.08 13.15 -1.76
C ALA A 641 7.21 14.10 -2.17
N ALA A 642 7.78 14.83 -1.19
CA ALA A 642 8.92 15.73 -1.45
C ALA A 642 10.12 14.98 -2.02
N LEU A 643 10.48 13.83 -1.46
CA LEU A 643 11.58 13.01 -1.97
C LEU A 643 11.35 12.53 -3.41
N TYR A 644 10.11 12.24 -3.78
CA TYR A 644 9.76 11.85 -5.15
C TYR A 644 9.91 13.01 -6.15
N TRP A 645 9.78 14.26 -5.71
CA TRP A 645 10.07 15.46 -6.50
C TRP A 645 11.57 15.85 -6.54
N CYS A 646 12.40 15.26 -5.68
CA CYS A 646 13.84 15.52 -5.62
C CYS A 646 14.60 14.83 -6.77
N ASP A 647 14.59 15.42 -7.96
CA ASP A 647 15.16 14.88 -9.20
C ASP A 647 16.58 15.36 -9.51
N GLY A 648 17.14 16.21 -8.65
CA GLY A 648 18.46 16.85 -8.86
C GLY A 648 18.45 18.01 -9.86
N LYS A 649 17.27 18.55 -10.20
CA LYS A 649 17.10 19.68 -11.13
C LYS A 649 16.30 20.82 -10.52
N ARG A 650 15.25 20.49 -9.77
CA ARG A 650 14.37 21.44 -9.10
C ARG A 650 15.00 21.98 -7.83
N SER A 651 14.80 23.28 -7.55
CA SER A 651 15.11 23.85 -6.26
C SER A 651 14.23 23.21 -5.17
N LEU A 652 14.70 23.19 -3.92
CA LEU A 652 13.89 22.72 -2.80
C LEU A 652 12.61 23.55 -2.64
N ALA A 653 12.63 24.84 -2.97
CA ALA A 653 11.44 25.69 -2.99
C ALA A 653 10.37 25.16 -3.98
N GLU A 654 10.80 24.77 -5.19
CA GLU A 654 9.90 24.14 -6.17
C GLU A 654 9.41 22.76 -5.67
N VAL A 655 10.29 21.96 -5.08
CA VAL A 655 9.92 20.66 -4.47
C VAL A 655 8.85 20.84 -3.39
N ILE A 656 9.04 21.81 -2.48
CA ILE A 656 8.06 22.14 -1.44
C ILE A 656 6.72 22.53 -2.07
N LYS A 657 6.74 23.42 -3.07
CA LYS A 657 5.52 23.85 -3.77
C LYS A 657 4.79 22.66 -4.40
N MET A 658 5.49 21.75 -5.10
CA MET A 658 4.88 20.56 -5.69
C MET A 658 4.29 19.63 -4.61
N THR A 659 5.02 19.44 -3.52
CA THR A 659 4.58 18.63 -2.39
C THR A 659 3.32 19.21 -1.75
N GLU A 660 3.25 20.52 -1.54
CA GLU A 660 2.09 21.18 -0.95
C GLU A 660 0.86 21.19 -1.87
N MET A 661 1.06 21.14 -3.18
CA MET A 661 -0.05 20.91 -4.13
C MET A 661 -0.64 19.51 -4.00
N GLU A 662 0.19 18.51 -3.72
CA GLU A 662 -0.19 17.11 -3.61
C GLU A 662 -0.74 16.76 -2.21
N THR A 663 -0.13 17.25 -1.14
CA THR A 663 -0.40 16.81 0.25
C THR A 663 -0.98 17.90 1.15
N GLY A 664 -1.17 19.11 0.62
CA GLY A 664 -1.57 20.30 1.39
C GLY A 664 -0.40 21.03 2.04
N GLN A 665 -0.67 22.27 2.48
CA GLN A 665 0.33 23.15 3.10
C GLN A 665 0.82 22.59 4.44
N SER A 666 2.10 22.72 4.72
CA SER A 666 2.72 22.30 5.97
C SER A 666 3.73 23.30 6.53
N ASN A 667 3.84 23.34 7.87
CA ASN A 667 4.86 24.10 8.57
C ASN A 667 6.11 23.25 8.88
N PHE A 668 6.42 22.28 8.03
CA PHE A 668 7.53 21.35 8.22
C PHE A 668 8.88 22.04 7.94
N ASP A 669 9.91 21.74 8.73
CA ASP A 669 11.27 22.24 8.51
C ASP A 669 11.96 21.50 7.34
N TRP A 670 11.60 21.84 6.13
CA TRP A 670 12.12 21.21 4.91
C TRP A 670 13.63 21.39 4.75
N VAL A 671 14.16 22.58 5.06
CA VAL A 671 15.60 22.87 4.92
C VAL A 671 16.40 22.05 5.93
N GLY A 672 15.98 22.02 7.20
CA GLY A 672 16.62 21.18 8.19
C GLY A 672 16.54 19.69 7.85
N TYR A 673 15.39 19.23 7.36
CA TYR A 673 15.19 17.85 6.97
C TYR A 673 16.14 17.40 5.85
N VAL A 674 16.23 18.14 4.75
CA VAL A 674 17.11 17.73 3.64
C VAL A 674 18.59 17.82 4.01
N LYS A 675 18.99 18.78 4.88
CA LYS A 675 20.34 18.82 5.45
C LYS A 675 20.64 17.61 6.33
N PHE A 676 19.66 17.19 7.14
CA PHE A 676 19.76 15.97 7.93
C PHE A 676 19.93 14.74 7.01
N LEU A 677 19.13 14.62 5.96
CA LEU A 677 19.24 13.53 5.00
C LEU A 677 20.59 13.54 4.26
N GLN A 678 21.10 14.72 3.90
CA GLN A 678 22.43 14.86 3.28
C GLN A 678 23.54 14.42 4.24
N LYS A 679 23.50 14.88 5.48
CA LYS A 679 24.46 14.49 6.53
C LYS A 679 24.56 12.97 6.70
N HIS A 680 23.44 12.27 6.59
CA HIS A 680 23.36 10.82 6.75
C HIS A 680 23.47 10.04 5.43
N GLY A 681 23.75 10.74 4.30
CA GLY A 681 24.06 10.11 3.03
C GLY A 681 22.86 9.60 2.22
N TYR A 682 21.63 10.02 2.52
CA TYR A 682 20.42 9.67 1.77
C TYR A 682 20.24 10.49 0.51
N VAL A 683 20.68 11.75 0.52
CA VAL A 683 20.58 12.67 -0.60
C VAL A 683 21.90 13.38 -0.84
N ASP A 684 22.08 13.92 -2.05
CA ASP A 684 23.14 14.86 -2.42
C ASP A 684 22.56 16.23 -2.73
N PHE A 685 23.30 17.28 -2.43
CA PHE A 685 23.05 18.61 -2.99
C PHE A 685 23.84 18.79 -4.28
N VAL A 686 23.10 19.11 -5.33
CA VAL A 686 23.69 19.33 -6.65
C VAL A 686 24.09 20.78 -6.74
N GLN A 687 25.35 21.05 -7.14
CA GLN A 687 25.78 22.43 -7.47
C GLN A 687 25.12 22.85 -8.78
N GLN A 688 24.52 24.02 -8.80
CA GLN A 688 23.96 24.66 -10.01
C GLN A 688 25.06 25.15 -10.91
#